data_c0169918543c2851fc8d635c88ab3742
#
_entry.id   c0169918543c2851fc8d635c88ab3742
#
_cell.length_a   1.000
_cell.length_b   1.000
_cell.length_c   1.000
_cell.angle_alpha   90.00
_cell.angle_beta   90.00
_cell.angle_gamma   90.00
#
_symmetry.space_group_name_H-M   'P 1'
#
loop_
_entity.id
_entity.type
_entity.pdbx_description
1 polymer ?
#
loop_
_entity_poly.entity_id
_entity_poly.type
_entity_poly.pdbx_seq_one_letter_code
_entity_poly.pdbx_strand_id
1 'polypeptide(L)'
;MAKSLIITEKPSVAQEFARILGVSGRNDGYIENDKYVITWCVGHLVEMVYPEEYDEKYKRWRLEDLPFLPEEYKYNVIPNVSKQYDTVHRMLFREDIETVYWAGDAGKEGQTIEENIRRFGGVRPGMKELRVWIDSQTEEEILRGIREAKPMAEYDNLAKSGIMRTIEDYAMGINFSRAMSVKYGKLLNDAAATKSYTAIAVGRVMTCVLGMVVIREREIRNFAETPFYRVVGGFLPEGAETEETVTAEWKAVNGSKYFESPLLYKENGFKKRESAENLIGELDGKQAVVKSLERGTSRKKAPLLFNLAELQAECSKRYKISPDETLQVAQDLYEKKLTTYPRTDARVLSTAVAKEIGKNLNRLKTYEPTKTYTECILKEGTYRNIARTQYTDDSKITDHYAIIPTGQLTELGSLSDLQRRVYDLVVRRFLSIFYPAAEYETIKLVVQVGAEQLFASAKVLKNPGFLEIMGRPGNDENKEEESAGLLKLAGQLKTGDPLKVDAYEIKEGKTAPPKRYTSGSMVLAMENAGQLIEEEELREQIKGSGIGTSATRAEIIRKLVRIGYLNLNKKTQVLSPEAIGEMVFEVVSMTVPALLNPKMTASWEKGLDGITRGTVIMEDYRSKLEDFIRKETVSTVSYTHLTLPTTPYV
;
A
#
# COMPACT_ATOMS: atom_id res chain seq x y z
N MET A 1 27.12 -21.75 -34.73
CA MET A 1 27.56 -21.41 -33.37
C MET A 1 26.37 -21.53 -32.46
N ALA A 2 26.57 -22.03 -31.26
CA ALA A 2 25.51 -22.08 -30.24
C ALA A 2 25.02 -20.67 -29.86
N LYS A 3 23.72 -20.48 -29.85
CA LYS A 3 23.07 -19.20 -29.50
C LYS A 3 22.49 -19.27 -28.11
N SER A 4 22.27 -18.10 -27.53
CA SER A 4 21.50 -17.91 -26.28
C SER A 4 20.16 -17.26 -26.60
N LEU A 5 19.08 -17.81 -26.03
CA LEU A 5 17.74 -17.27 -26.08
C LEU A 5 17.51 -16.37 -24.86
N ILE A 6 16.95 -15.19 -25.05
CA ILE A 6 16.50 -14.30 -23.98
C ILE A 6 14.99 -14.12 -24.13
N ILE A 7 14.22 -14.40 -23.08
CA ILE A 7 12.77 -14.23 -23.06
C ILE A 7 12.43 -13.16 -22.02
N THR A 8 11.85 -12.05 -22.45
CA THR A 8 11.43 -10.95 -21.58
C THR A 8 9.91 -10.93 -21.39
N GLU A 9 9.41 -10.24 -20.38
CA GLU A 9 7.95 -10.12 -20.14
C GLU A 9 7.25 -9.24 -21.18
N LYS A 10 7.97 -8.26 -21.76
CA LYS A 10 7.39 -7.25 -22.65
C LYS A 10 8.27 -6.93 -23.85
N PRO A 11 7.66 -6.52 -24.99
CA PRO A 11 8.41 -6.14 -26.19
C PRO A 11 9.39 -4.98 -25.97
N SER A 12 9.03 -3.99 -25.15
CA SER A 12 9.88 -2.83 -24.84
C SER A 12 11.19 -3.25 -24.16
N VAL A 13 11.10 -4.19 -23.22
CA VAL A 13 12.26 -4.75 -22.52
C VAL A 13 13.15 -5.57 -23.49
N ALA A 14 12.54 -6.38 -24.36
CA ALA A 14 13.26 -7.13 -25.39
C ALA A 14 14.08 -6.20 -26.32
N GLN A 15 13.48 -5.10 -26.74
CA GLN A 15 14.16 -4.11 -27.58
C GLN A 15 15.36 -3.48 -26.85
N GLU A 16 15.25 -3.27 -25.56
CA GLU A 16 16.35 -2.72 -24.78
C GLU A 16 17.50 -3.72 -24.60
N PHE A 17 17.19 -5.00 -24.30
CA PHE A 17 18.20 -6.06 -24.31
C PHE A 17 18.87 -6.15 -25.67
N ALA A 18 18.10 -6.10 -26.77
CA ALA A 18 18.62 -6.14 -28.14
C ALA A 18 19.57 -4.96 -28.41
N ARG A 19 19.19 -3.75 -28.03
CA ARG A 19 20.02 -2.55 -28.19
C ARG A 19 21.37 -2.68 -27.47
N ILE A 20 21.33 -3.13 -26.21
CA ILE A 20 22.52 -3.24 -25.35
C ILE A 20 23.45 -4.36 -25.83
N LEU A 21 22.88 -5.48 -26.28
CA LEU A 21 23.65 -6.62 -26.77
C LEU A 21 24.03 -6.53 -28.25
N GLY A 22 23.68 -5.44 -28.93
CA GLY A 22 23.98 -5.22 -30.35
C GLY A 22 23.25 -6.20 -31.28
N VAL A 23 22.01 -6.58 -30.95
CA VAL A 23 21.16 -7.48 -31.72
C VAL A 23 20.20 -6.65 -32.57
N SER A 24 20.26 -6.75 -33.91
CA SER A 24 19.49 -5.88 -34.81
C SER A 24 18.63 -6.59 -35.84
N GLY A 25 18.79 -7.92 -36.03
CA GLY A 25 18.04 -8.72 -37.01
C GLY A 25 16.58 -8.89 -36.58
N ARG A 26 15.68 -8.02 -37.07
CA ARG A 26 14.24 -8.04 -36.73
C ARG A 26 13.50 -9.13 -37.48
N ASN A 27 12.73 -9.91 -36.75
CA ASN A 27 11.82 -10.94 -37.25
C ASN A 27 10.44 -10.73 -36.61
N ASP A 28 9.46 -11.48 -37.09
CA ASP A 28 8.12 -11.45 -36.50
C ASP A 28 8.11 -12.17 -35.13
N GLY A 29 7.95 -11.41 -34.07
CA GLY A 29 7.92 -11.89 -32.69
C GLY A 29 9.29 -12.11 -32.03
N TYR A 30 10.43 -11.84 -32.68
CA TYR A 30 11.76 -11.95 -32.10
C TYR A 30 12.80 -11.10 -32.83
N ILE A 31 13.97 -10.91 -32.21
CA ILE A 31 15.14 -10.22 -32.76
C ILE A 31 16.34 -11.17 -32.62
N GLU A 32 17.19 -11.32 -33.62
CA GLU A 32 18.35 -12.20 -33.53
C GLU A 32 19.61 -11.69 -34.22
N ASN A 33 20.74 -12.24 -33.79
CA ASN A 33 22.04 -12.20 -34.47
C ASN A 33 22.75 -13.56 -34.34
N ASP A 34 24.05 -13.62 -34.63
CA ASP A 34 24.82 -14.87 -34.57
C ASP A 34 24.97 -15.42 -33.12
N LYS A 35 24.76 -14.61 -32.08
CA LYS A 35 24.96 -15.00 -30.67
C LYS A 35 23.68 -15.10 -29.89
N TYR A 36 22.70 -14.22 -30.15
CA TYR A 36 21.50 -14.07 -29.35
C TYR A 36 20.23 -14.14 -30.18
N VAL A 37 19.24 -14.79 -29.62
CA VAL A 37 17.83 -14.70 -30.02
C VAL A 37 17.07 -14.05 -28.86
N ILE A 38 16.33 -12.97 -29.11
CA ILE A 38 15.59 -12.25 -28.09
C ILE A 38 14.12 -12.24 -28.48
N THR A 39 13.28 -12.82 -27.65
CA THR A 39 11.82 -12.81 -27.79
C THR A 39 11.17 -12.30 -26.51
N TRP A 40 9.86 -12.20 -26.49
CA TRP A 40 9.12 -11.58 -25.39
C TRP A 40 7.78 -12.25 -25.18
N CYS A 41 7.25 -12.08 -23.97
CA CYS A 41 5.84 -12.26 -23.65
C CYS A 41 5.09 -10.93 -23.88
N VAL A 42 3.78 -10.95 -23.68
CA VAL A 42 2.91 -9.76 -23.63
C VAL A 42 2.07 -9.79 -22.35
N GLY A 43 2.73 -10.11 -21.24
CA GLY A 43 2.12 -10.59 -20.01
C GLY A 43 1.92 -12.11 -20.06
N HIS A 44 0.87 -12.62 -19.44
CA HIS A 44 0.56 -14.06 -19.53
C HIS A 44 0.26 -14.50 -20.96
N LEU A 45 0.87 -15.60 -21.39
CA LEU A 45 0.60 -16.25 -22.68
C LEU A 45 -0.32 -17.47 -22.52
N VAL A 46 -0.38 -18.04 -21.32
CA VAL A 46 -1.25 -19.16 -20.97
C VAL A 46 -2.03 -18.84 -19.70
N GLU A 47 -3.22 -19.42 -19.61
CA GLU A 47 -4.14 -19.25 -18.47
C GLU A 47 -4.78 -20.58 -18.08
N MET A 48 -5.32 -20.67 -16.84
CA MET A 48 -6.09 -21.83 -16.44
C MET A 48 -7.40 -21.88 -17.21
N VAL A 49 -7.76 -23.09 -17.68
CA VAL A 49 -9.03 -23.30 -18.39
C VAL A 49 -10.22 -23.25 -17.43
N TYR A 50 -11.36 -22.82 -17.94
CA TYR A 50 -12.62 -22.87 -17.18
C TYR A 50 -13.09 -24.32 -16.94
N PRO A 51 -13.94 -24.58 -15.91
CA PRO A 51 -14.40 -25.94 -15.60
C PRO A 51 -15.05 -26.69 -16.76
N GLU A 52 -15.70 -25.98 -17.69
CA GLU A 52 -16.31 -26.55 -18.89
C GLU A 52 -15.32 -27.23 -19.85
N GLU A 53 -14.04 -26.90 -19.79
CA GLU A 53 -12.98 -27.55 -20.56
C GLU A 53 -12.52 -28.89 -19.93
N TYR A 54 -12.95 -29.16 -18.70
CA TYR A 54 -12.74 -30.46 -18.05
C TYR A 54 -13.90 -31.43 -18.34
N ASP A 55 -15.13 -30.91 -18.27
CA ASP A 55 -16.36 -31.67 -18.54
C ASP A 55 -17.48 -30.68 -18.92
N GLU A 56 -18.20 -30.98 -20.01
CA GLU A 56 -19.28 -30.16 -20.55
C GLU A 56 -20.43 -29.89 -19.54
N LYS A 57 -20.63 -30.80 -18.56
CA LYS A 57 -21.58 -30.60 -17.48
C LYS A 57 -21.42 -29.29 -16.74
N TYR A 58 -20.17 -28.78 -16.61
CA TYR A 58 -19.86 -27.53 -15.91
C TYR A 58 -20.21 -26.24 -16.69
N LYS A 59 -20.68 -26.34 -17.95
CA LYS A 59 -21.26 -25.19 -18.67
C LYS A 59 -22.48 -24.64 -17.97
N ARG A 60 -23.32 -25.55 -17.42
CA ARG A 60 -24.45 -25.15 -16.61
C ARG A 60 -24.09 -25.21 -15.15
N TRP A 61 -24.13 -24.06 -14.48
CA TRP A 61 -23.79 -23.99 -13.07
C TRP A 61 -24.87 -24.65 -12.22
N ARG A 62 -24.48 -25.63 -11.43
CA ARG A 62 -25.34 -26.40 -10.51
C ARG A 62 -24.65 -26.56 -9.19
N LEU A 63 -25.42 -26.62 -8.09
CA LEU A 63 -24.87 -26.79 -6.74
C LEU A 63 -24.31 -28.21 -6.52
N GLU A 64 -24.91 -29.22 -7.15
CA GLU A 64 -24.45 -30.60 -7.06
C GLU A 64 -23.06 -30.84 -7.68
N ASP A 65 -22.61 -29.98 -8.59
CA ASP A 65 -21.30 -30.08 -9.26
C ASP A 65 -20.19 -29.35 -8.49
N LEU A 66 -20.49 -28.79 -7.30
CA LEU A 66 -19.54 -28.05 -6.48
C LEU A 66 -19.19 -28.82 -5.19
N PRO A 67 -17.94 -28.69 -4.67
CA PRO A 67 -16.88 -27.85 -5.22
C PRO A 67 -16.15 -28.48 -6.41
N PHE A 68 -15.75 -27.64 -7.37
CA PHE A 68 -14.86 -28.01 -8.46
C PHE A 68 -13.41 -27.89 -7.98
N LEU A 69 -12.75 -29.03 -7.78
CA LEU A 69 -11.36 -29.14 -7.28
C LEU A 69 -10.67 -30.26 -8.07
N PRO A 70 -10.13 -29.98 -9.25
CA PRO A 70 -9.47 -30.98 -10.08
C PRO A 70 -8.13 -31.41 -9.47
N GLU A 71 -7.74 -32.68 -9.67
CA GLU A 71 -6.42 -33.18 -9.24
C GLU A 71 -5.30 -32.42 -9.93
N GLU A 72 -5.45 -32.16 -11.23
CA GLU A 72 -4.52 -31.39 -12.05
C GLU A 72 -5.24 -30.21 -12.71
N TYR A 73 -4.68 -29.01 -12.54
CA TYR A 73 -5.18 -27.79 -13.18
C TYR A 73 -4.65 -27.70 -14.62
N LYS A 74 -5.57 -27.69 -15.60
CA LYS A 74 -5.26 -27.57 -17.03
C LYS A 74 -5.07 -26.11 -17.43
N TYR A 75 -4.24 -25.91 -18.42
CA TYR A 75 -3.97 -24.60 -18.99
C TYR A 75 -4.24 -24.63 -20.49
N ASN A 76 -4.52 -23.47 -21.07
CA ASN A 76 -4.57 -23.25 -22.51
C ASN A 76 -3.83 -21.96 -22.88
N VAL A 77 -3.55 -21.81 -24.18
CA VAL A 77 -3.00 -20.56 -24.72
C VAL A 77 -4.10 -19.51 -24.77
N ILE A 78 -3.79 -18.31 -24.29
CA ILE A 78 -4.71 -17.17 -24.39
C ILE A 78 -4.90 -16.81 -25.88
N PRO A 79 -6.13 -16.84 -26.43
CA PRO A 79 -6.36 -16.74 -27.88
C PRO A 79 -5.74 -15.50 -28.54
N ASN A 80 -5.84 -14.35 -27.91
CA ASN A 80 -5.38 -13.08 -28.45
C ASN A 80 -3.86 -12.95 -28.55
N VAL A 81 -3.10 -13.85 -27.90
CA VAL A 81 -1.63 -13.84 -27.85
C VAL A 81 -1.01 -15.12 -28.38
N SER A 82 -1.82 -16.00 -29.00
CA SER A 82 -1.39 -17.31 -29.51
C SER A 82 -0.19 -17.22 -30.47
N LYS A 83 -0.19 -16.25 -31.37
CA LYS A 83 0.92 -16.02 -32.31
C LYS A 83 2.27 -15.80 -31.59
N GLN A 84 2.24 -15.04 -30.49
CA GLN A 84 3.46 -14.78 -29.71
C GLN A 84 3.85 -16.01 -28.88
N TYR A 85 2.88 -16.74 -28.33
CA TYR A 85 3.12 -18.01 -27.68
C TYR A 85 3.81 -19.01 -28.63
N ASP A 86 3.29 -19.17 -29.86
CA ASP A 86 3.89 -20.06 -30.87
C ASP A 86 5.34 -19.67 -31.22
N THR A 87 5.61 -18.35 -31.22
CA THR A 87 6.97 -17.85 -31.44
C THR A 87 7.89 -18.22 -30.29
N VAL A 88 7.48 -17.95 -29.04
CA VAL A 88 8.26 -18.27 -27.83
C VAL A 88 8.50 -19.79 -27.76
N HIS A 89 7.45 -20.60 -27.95
CA HIS A 89 7.54 -22.06 -27.94
C HIS A 89 8.51 -22.57 -29.00
N ARG A 90 8.40 -22.11 -30.25
CA ARG A 90 9.32 -22.46 -31.32
C ARG A 90 10.77 -22.12 -30.97
N MET A 91 11.04 -20.96 -30.33
CA MET A 91 12.40 -20.59 -29.93
C MET A 91 12.96 -21.52 -28.84
N LEU A 92 12.13 -21.99 -27.91
CA LEU A 92 12.52 -22.92 -26.85
C LEU A 92 12.91 -24.33 -27.38
N PHE A 93 12.53 -24.68 -28.62
CA PHE A 93 12.82 -25.96 -29.23
C PHE A 93 13.83 -25.87 -30.40
N ARG A 94 14.40 -24.68 -30.66
CA ARG A 94 15.46 -24.53 -31.71
C ARG A 94 16.72 -25.31 -31.32
N GLU A 95 17.28 -26.03 -32.27
CA GLU A 95 18.47 -26.85 -32.06
C GLU A 95 19.76 -26.04 -31.88
N ASP A 96 19.83 -24.85 -32.48
CA ASP A 96 20.98 -23.94 -32.36
C ASP A 96 21.03 -23.11 -31.06
N ILE A 97 20.04 -23.26 -30.15
CA ILE A 97 19.99 -22.59 -28.85
C ILE A 97 20.41 -23.56 -27.74
N GLU A 98 21.45 -23.25 -26.99
CA GLU A 98 21.95 -24.07 -25.87
C GLU A 98 21.55 -23.52 -24.50
N THR A 99 21.34 -22.22 -24.40
CA THR A 99 21.01 -21.55 -23.13
C THR A 99 19.78 -20.64 -23.28
N VAL A 100 18.83 -20.73 -22.37
CA VAL A 100 17.76 -19.77 -22.25
C VAL A 100 17.96 -18.91 -20.98
N TYR A 101 17.88 -17.60 -21.17
CA TYR A 101 17.80 -16.59 -20.12
C TYR A 101 16.35 -16.16 -19.96
N TRP A 102 15.76 -16.56 -18.86
CA TRP A 102 14.43 -16.12 -18.45
C TRP A 102 14.57 -14.72 -17.85
N ALA A 103 14.13 -13.70 -18.56
CA ALA A 103 14.34 -12.28 -18.24
C ALA A 103 13.00 -11.51 -18.10
N GLY A 104 11.98 -12.16 -17.54
CA GLY A 104 10.75 -11.51 -17.09
C GLY A 104 11.00 -10.56 -15.93
N ASP A 105 10.03 -9.72 -15.63
CA ASP A 105 10.13 -8.78 -14.52
C ASP A 105 10.53 -9.56 -13.24
N ALA A 106 11.47 -9.01 -12.49
CA ALA A 106 11.95 -9.65 -11.27
C ALA A 106 10.85 -9.57 -10.21
N GLY A 107 10.33 -10.72 -9.78
CA GLY A 107 9.21 -10.82 -8.84
C GLY A 107 8.36 -12.05 -9.06
N LYS A 108 7.42 -12.28 -8.14
CA LYS A 108 6.54 -13.47 -8.15
C LYS A 108 5.70 -13.55 -9.44
N GLU A 109 5.21 -12.42 -9.94
CA GLU A 109 4.38 -12.37 -11.15
C GLU A 109 5.18 -12.77 -12.40
N GLY A 110 6.33 -12.13 -12.64
CA GLY A 110 7.21 -12.48 -13.78
C GLY A 110 7.68 -13.93 -13.72
N GLN A 111 8.01 -14.42 -12.52
CA GLN A 111 8.35 -15.82 -12.31
C GLN A 111 7.19 -16.77 -12.65
N THR A 112 5.94 -16.37 -12.33
CA THR A 112 4.74 -17.17 -12.63
C THR A 112 4.47 -17.22 -14.15
N ILE A 113 4.66 -16.09 -14.85
CA ILE A 113 4.51 -16.04 -16.31
C ILE A 113 5.49 -17.00 -16.99
N GLU A 114 6.75 -16.94 -16.62
CA GLU A 114 7.81 -17.80 -17.17
C GLU A 114 7.58 -19.28 -16.85
N GLU A 115 7.22 -19.58 -15.60
CA GLU A 115 6.98 -20.95 -15.17
C GLU A 115 5.74 -21.57 -15.85
N ASN A 116 4.70 -20.80 -16.10
CA ASN A 116 3.53 -21.27 -16.84
C ASN A 116 3.89 -21.64 -18.28
N ILE A 117 4.72 -20.84 -18.95
CA ILE A 117 5.21 -21.17 -20.31
C ILE A 117 6.06 -22.43 -20.27
N ARG A 118 6.98 -22.51 -19.32
CA ARG A 118 7.91 -23.62 -19.13
C ARG A 118 7.19 -24.95 -18.88
N ARG A 119 6.16 -24.95 -18.01
CA ARG A 119 5.36 -26.14 -17.70
C ARG A 119 4.42 -26.53 -18.81
N PHE A 120 3.74 -25.57 -19.43
CA PHE A 120 2.74 -25.84 -20.45
C PHE A 120 3.38 -26.17 -21.81
N GLY A 121 4.38 -25.38 -22.23
CA GLY A 121 5.04 -25.54 -23.52
C GLY A 121 6.23 -26.51 -23.51
N GLY A 122 6.84 -26.68 -22.35
CA GLY A 122 8.10 -27.42 -22.23
C GLY A 122 9.31 -26.61 -22.67
N VAL A 123 10.48 -27.17 -22.40
CA VAL A 123 11.78 -26.68 -22.83
C VAL A 123 12.55 -27.86 -23.42
N ARG A 124 13.30 -27.64 -24.50
CA ARG A 124 14.09 -28.71 -25.15
C ARG A 124 15.02 -29.38 -24.13
N PRO A 125 15.02 -30.72 -24.04
CA PRO A 125 15.92 -31.45 -23.14
C PRO A 125 17.38 -31.05 -23.30
N GLY A 126 18.07 -30.82 -22.18
CA GLY A 126 19.49 -30.45 -22.16
C GLY A 126 19.78 -28.97 -22.37
N MET A 127 18.78 -28.13 -22.58
CA MET A 127 18.94 -26.66 -22.59
C MET A 127 19.28 -26.15 -21.19
N LYS A 128 20.31 -25.30 -21.11
CA LYS A 128 20.66 -24.63 -19.84
C LYS A 128 19.67 -23.50 -19.56
N GLU A 129 19.02 -23.53 -18.41
CA GLU A 129 18.03 -22.52 -17.98
C GLU A 129 18.60 -21.60 -16.90
N LEU A 130 18.63 -20.31 -17.18
CA LEU A 130 19.13 -19.28 -16.26
C LEU A 130 18.08 -18.18 -16.07
N ARG A 131 17.97 -17.67 -14.85
CA ARG A 131 17.10 -16.55 -14.49
C ARG A 131 17.90 -15.26 -14.37
N VAL A 132 17.49 -14.25 -15.15
CA VAL A 132 18.02 -12.89 -15.07
C VAL A 132 17.18 -12.09 -14.08
N TRP A 133 17.84 -11.47 -13.10
CA TRP A 133 17.18 -10.67 -12.07
C TRP A 133 17.74 -9.24 -12.08
N ILE A 134 16.92 -8.26 -12.46
CA ILE A 134 17.31 -6.86 -12.61
C ILE A 134 16.32 -5.92 -11.92
N ASP A 135 16.83 -4.88 -11.28
CA ASP A 135 16.04 -3.87 -10.58
C ASP A 135 15.79 -2.60 -11.41
N SER A 136 16.50 -2.45 -12.52
CA SER A 136 16.31 -1.35 -13.48
C SER A 136 16.70 -1.77 -14.90
N GLN A 137 16.28 -0.98 -15.89
CA GLN A 137 16.61 -1.23 -17.30
C GLN A 137 17.82 -0.45 -17.80
N THR A 138 18.72 -0.07 -16.89
CA THR A 138 19.99 0.57 -17.27
C THR A 138 20.92 -0.44 -17.90
N GLU A 139 21.82 0.03 -18.79
CA GLU A 139 22.79 -0.84 -19.45
C GLU A 139 23.67 -1.62 -18.46
N GLU A 140 24.15 -0.93 -17.42
CA GLU A 140 24.96 -1.55 -16.35
C GLU A 140 24.22 -2.71 -15.68
N GLU A 141 22.93 -2.51 -15.40
CA GLU A 141 22.09 -3.47 -14.69
C GLU A 141 21.73 -4.67 -15.56
N ILE A 142 21.38 -4.44 -16.82
CA ILE A 142 21.10 -5.53 -17.77
C ILE A 142 22.34 -6.42 -17.99
N LEU A 143 23.50 -5.80 -18.21
CA LEU A 143 24.75 -6.56 -18.37
C LEU A 143 25.13 -7.30 -17.09
N ARG A 144 24.90 -6.70 -15.90
CA ARG A 144 25.08 -7.37 -14.61
C ARG A 144 24.14 -8.57 -14.49
N GLY A 145 22.84 -8.38 -14.76
CA GLY A 145 21.84 -9.43 -14.64
C GLY A 145 22.12 -10.64 -15.53
N ILE A 146 22.60 -10.43 -16.75
CA ILE A 146 23.01 -11.54 -17.65
C ILE A 146 24.25 -12.26 -17.09
N ARG A 147 25.26 -11.52 -16.65
CA ARG A 147 26.51 -12.09 -16.13
C ARG A 147 26.28 -12.88 -14.84
N GLU A 148 25.40 -12.41 -13.97
CA GLU A 148 25.09 -12.97 -12.66
C GLU A 148 23.84 -13.84 -12.64
N ALA A 149 23.30 -14.18 -13.82
CA ALA A 149 22.11 -15.00 -13.96
C ALA A 149 22.30 -16.36 -13.26
N LYS A 150 21.34 -16.75 -12.47
CA LYS A 150 21.37 -17.97 -11.65
C LYS A 150 20.57 -19.09 -12.29
N PRO A 151 20.86 -20.35 -11.94
CA PRO A 151 20.04 -21.48 -12.38
C PRO A 151 18.56 -21.25 -12.05
N MET A 152 17.66 -21.57 -12.99
CA MET A 152 16.22 -21.40 -12.80
C MET A 152 15.69 -22.15 -11.57
N ALA A 153 16.32 -23.28 -11.23
CA ALA A 153 15.97 -24.08 -10.04
C ALA A 153 16.11 -23.32 -8.69
N GLU A 154 16.94 -22.28 -8.61
CA GLU A 154 17.02 -21.46 -7.39
C GLU A 154 15.73 -20.67 -7.12
N TYR A 155 14.85 -20.54 -8.12
CA TYR A 155 13.58 -19.84 -8.04
C TYR A 155 12.36 -20.77 -7.93
N ASP A 156 12.56 -22.08 -7.75
CA ASP A 156 11.49 -23.08 -7.68
C ASP A 156 10.44 -22.77 -6.60
N ASN A 157 10.86 -22.33 -5.43
CA ASN A 157 9.93 -21.99 -4.34
C ASN A 157 9.11 -20.73 -4.67
N LEU A 158 9.72 -19.76 -5.34
CA LEU A 158 9.02 -18.57 -5.81
C LEU A 158 7.97 -18.95 -6.88
N ALA A 159 8.34 -19.83 -7.82
CA ALA A 159 7.45 -20.38 -8.83
C ALA A 159 6.28 -21.14 -8.21
N LYS A 160 6.56 -22.06 -7.26
CA LYS A 160 5.53 -22.80 -6.50
C LYS A 160 4.55 -21.88 -5.80
N SER A 161 5.05 -20.83 -5.15
CA SER A 161 4.22 -19.83 -4.47
C SER A 161 3.33 -19.07 -5.45
N GLY A 162 3.85 -18.68 -6.62
CA GLY A 162 3.09 -18.00 -7.68
C GLY A 162 1.98 -18.87 -8.26
N ILE A 163 2.31 -20.12 -8.58
CA ILE A 163 1.33 -21.11 -9.07
C ILE A 163 0.27 -21.39 -8.02
N MET A 164 0.66 -21.60 -6.75
CA MET A 164 -0.29 -21.90 -5.68
C MET A 164 -1.25 -20.74 -5.44
N ARG A 165 -0.76 -19.51 -5.56
CA ARG A 165 -1.61 -18.32 -5.54
C ARG A 165 -2.64 -18.29 -6.66
N THR A 166 -2.22 -18.62 -7.89
CA THR A 166 -3.13 -18.68 -9.04
C THR A 166 -4.20 -19.76 -8.82
N ILE A 167 -3.83 -20.93 -8.29
CA ILE A 167 -4.75 -22.00 -7.93
C ILE A 167 -5.72 -21.55 -6.84
N GLU A 168 -5.24 -20.90 -5.79
CA GLU A 168 -6.05 -20.39 -4.70
C GLU A 168 -7.11 -19.39 -5.16
N ASP A 169 -6.67 -18.35 -5.91
CA ASP A 169 -7.57 -17.31 -6.41
C ASP A 169 -8.60 -17.90 -7.40
N TYR A 170 -8.19 -18.85 -8.25
CA TYR A 170 -9.07 -19.57 -9.17
C TYR A 170 -10.08 -20.44 -8.41
N ALA A 171 -9.62 -21.32 -7.53
CA ALA A 171 -10.47 -22.28 -6.85
C ALA A 171 -11.50 -21.60 -5.92
N MET A 172 -11.08 -20.60 -5.14
CA MET A 172 -12.03 -19.80 -4.34
C MET A 172 -13.00 -19.02 -5.23
N GLY A 173 -12.49 -18.37 -6.29
CA GLY A 173 -13.27 -17.57 -7.21
C GLY A 173 -14.36 -18.38 -7.92
N ILE A 174 -14.02 -19.51 -8.51
CA ILE A 174 -14.95 -20.37 -9.23
C ILE A 174 -16.01 -20.96 -8.30
N ASN A 175 -15.60 -21.58 -7.19
CA ASN A 175 -16.53 -22.30 -6.33
C ASN A 175 -17.51 -21.37 -5.61
N PHE A 176 -17.01 -20.31 -4.97
CA PHE A 176 -17.88 -19.40 -4.22
C PHE A 176 -18.73 -18.52 -5.14
N SER A 177 -18.19 -18.04 -6.28
CA SER A 177 -18.99 -17.26 -7.23
C SER A 177 -20.13 -18.09 -7.83
N ARG A 178 -19.87 -19.35 -8.22
CA ARG A 178 -20.89 -20.23 -8.77
C ARG A 178 -21.94 -20.61 -7.73
N ALA A 179 -21.53 -21.03 -6.53
CA ALA A 179 -22.43 -21.38 -5.44
C ALA A 179 -23.38 -20.23 -5.09
N MET A 180 -22.83 -19.04 -4.86
CA MET A 180 -23.62 -17.85 -4.51
C MET A 180 -24.50 -17.38 -5.67
N SER A 181 -24.02 -17.41 -6.91
CA SER A 181 -24.81 -17.01 -8.09
C SER A 181 -25.99 -17.92 -8.32
N VAL A 182 -25.81 -19.25 -8.23
CA VAL A 182 -26.90 -20.21 -8.41
C VAL A 182 -27.93 -20.05 -7.31
N LYS A 183 -27.54 -19.87 -6.07
CA LYS A 183 -28.43 -19.83 -4.92
C LYS A 183 -29.10 -18.48 -4.70
N TYR A 184 -28.35 -17.40 -4.80
CA TYR A 184 -28.78 -16.05 -4.42
C TYR A 184 -28.83 -15.06 -5.58
N GLY A 185 -28.28 -15.42 -6.76
CA GLY A 185 -28.12 -14.51 -7.89
C GLY A 185 -29.46 -13.92 -8.37
N LYS A 186 -30.53 -14.73 -8.46
CA LYS A 186 -31.86 -14.22 -8.82
C LYS A 186 -32.36 -13.20 -7.79
N LEU A 187 -32.28 -13.53 -6.51
CA LEU A 187 -32.75 -12.67 -5.42
C LEU A 187 -32.00 -11.30 -5.43
N LEU A 188 -30.68 -11.31 -5.63
CA LEU A 188 -29.89 -10.09 -5.72
C LEU A 188 -30.27 -9.25 -6.94
N ASN A 189 -30.39 -9.89 -8.10
CA ASN A 189 -30.72 -9.18 -9.34
C ASN A 189 -32.12 -8.56 -9.30
N ASP A 190 -33.08 -9.26 -8.72
CA ASP A 190 -34.44 -8.75 -8.51
C ASP A 190 -34.44 -7.56 -7.53
N ALA A 191 -33.72 -7.67 -6.40
CA ALA A 191 -33.63 -6.62 -5.41
C ALA A 191 -32.86 -5.38 -5.92
N ALA A 192 -31.82 -5.57 -6.73
CA ALA A 192 -31.05 -4.49 -7.35
C ALA A 192 -31.72 -3.90 -8.61
N ALA A 193 -32.86 -4.43 -9.03
CA ALA A 193 -33.58 -4.05 -10.26
C ALA A 193 -32.65 -4.00 -11.50
N THR A 194 -31.74 -4.96 -11.61
CA THR A 194 -30.79 -5.02 -12.73
C THR A 194 -31.51 -5.37 -14.04
N LYS A 195 -31.11 -4.70 -15.14
CA LYS A 195 -31.70 -4.94 -16.47
C LYS A 195 -31.39 -6.32 -17.07
N SER A 196 -30.29 -6.91 -16.62
CA SER A 196 -29.83 -8.24 -17.05
C SER A 196 -29.26 -8.99 -15.85
N TYR A 197 -29.32 -10.33 -15.91
CA TYR A 197 -28.71 -11.17 -14.87
C TYR A 197 -27.20 -10.91 -14.79
N THR A 198 -26.74 -10.61 -13.59
CA THR A 198 -25.32 -10.45 -13.28
C THR A 198 -24.93 -11.50 -12.24
N ALA A 199 -23.92 -12.29 -12.55
CA ALA A 199 -23.39 -13.28 -11.61
C ALA A 199 -22.72 -12.59 -10.41
N ILE A 200 -22.85 -13.22 -9.24
CA ILE A 200 -22.14 -12.75 -8.04
C ILE A 200 -20.65 -13.10 -8.20
N ALA A 201 -19.81 -12.06 -8.26
CA ALA A 201 -18.37 -12.22 -8.31
C ALA A 201 -17.79 -12.16 -6.89
N VAL A 202 -17.16 -13.24 -6.49
CA VAL A 202 -16.49 -13.38 -5.19
C VAL A 202 -15.04 -13.80 -5.42
N GLY A 203 -14.14 -13.32 -4.59
CA GLY A 203 -12.73 -13.70 -4.64
C GLY A 203 -12.06 -13.29 -3.34
N ARG A 204 -11.05 -14.01 -2.95
CA ARG A 204 -10.37 -13.89 -1.67
C ARG A 204 -10.07 -12.43 -1.26
N VAL A 205 -9.30 -11.74 -2.07
CA VAL A 205 -8.86 -10.36 -1.76
C VAL A 205 -9.95 -9.33 -2.06
N MET A 206 -10.62 -9.44 -3.21
CA MET A 206 -11.61 -8.42 -3.60
C MET A 206 -12.82 -8.39 -2.66
N THR A 207 -13.25 -9.52 -2.13
CA THR A 207 -14.37 -9.59 -1.19
C THR A 207 -14.00 -9.00 0.17
N CYS A 208 -12.77 -9.23 0.62
CA CYS A 208 -12.24 -8.60 1.83
C CYS A 208 -12.20 -7.07 1.71
N VAL A 209 -11.73 -6.54 0.57
CA VAL A 209 -11.70 -5.08 0.31
C VAL A 209 -13.11 -4.50 0.25
N LEU A 210 -14.06 -5.18 -0.40
CA LEU A 210 -15.48 -4.80 -0.37
C LEU A 210 -15.99 -4.72 1.07
N GLY A 211 -15.68 -5.74 1.89
CA GLY A 211 -16.05 -5.78 3.30
C GLY A 211 -15.52 -4.58 4.09
N MET A 212 -14.26 -4.22 3.90
CA MET A 212 -13.65 -3.06 4.56
C MET A 212 -14.39 -1.75 4.23
N VAL A 213 -14.78 -1.56 2.96
CA VAL A 213 -15.50 -0.34 2.54
C VAL A 213 -16.93 -0.32 3.07
N VAL A 214 -17.65 -1.45 2.99
CA VAL A 214 -19.04 -1.55 3.49
C VAL A 214 -19.10 -1.35 5.01
N ILE A 215 -18.22 -1.99 5.76
CA ILE A 215 -18.15 -1.83 7.23
C ILE A 215 -17.89 -0.37 7.58
N ARG A 216 -16.92 0.28 6.92
CA ARG A 216 -16.62 1.70 7.13
C ARG A 216 -17.83 2.61 6.83
N GLU A 217 -18.56 2.33 5.77
CA GLU A 217 -19.76 3.10 5.43
C GLU A 217 -20.86 2.93 6.49
N ARG A 218 -21.04 1.71 7.02
CA ARG A 218 -21.98 1.42 8.12
C ARG A 218 -21.56 2.12 9.42
N GLU A 219 -20.29 2.13 9.76
CA GLU A 219 -19.75 2.89 10.88
C GLU A 219 -20.12 4.38 10.76
N ILE A 220 -20.01 4.95 9.56
CA ILE A 220 -20.34 6.35 9.29
C ILE A 220 -21.86 6.59 9.40
N ARG A 221 -22.69 5.73 8.81
CA ARG A 221 -24.17 5.88 8.84
C ARG A 221 -24.75 5.69 10.24
N ASN A 222 -24.18 4.78 11.03
CA ASN A 222 -24.63 4.49 12.39
C ASN A 222 -23.96 5.38 13.44
N PHE A 223 -23.11 6.31 13.02
CA PHE A 223 -22.39 7.18 13.94
C PHE A 223 -23.34 8.19 14.57
N ALA A 224 -23.40 8.16 15.90
CA ALA A 224 -24.10 9.16 16.69
C ALA A 224 -23.15 10.28 17.09
N GLU A 225 -23.36 11.47 16.53
CA GLU A 225 -22.60 12.66 16.90
C GLU A 225 -22.86 12.98 18.37
N THR A 226 -21.80 13.04 19.18
CA THR A 226 -21.87 13.33 20.60
C THR A 226 -21.15 14.64 20.86
N PRO A 227 -21.84 15.65 21.44
CA PRO A 227 -21.19 16.89 21.88
C PRO A 227 -20.28 16.62 23.07
N PHE A 228 -19.21 17.38 23.17
CA PHE A 228 -18.34 17.41 24.35
C PHE A 228 -17.84 18.84 24.63
N TYR A 229 -17.54 19.11 25.88
CA TYR A 229 -17.23 20.42 26.37
C TYR A 229 -15.87 20.43 27.04
N ARG A 230 -14.93 21.20 26.47
CA ARG A 230 -13.56 21.34 26.98
C ARG A 230 -13.42 22.67 27.70
N VAL A 231 -12.73 22.68 28.84
CA VAL A 231 -12.41 23.91 29.58
C VAL A 231 -11.01 24.35 29.21
N VAL A 232 -10.89 25.60 28.82
CA VAL A 232 -9.64 26.25 28.44
C VAL A 232 -9.47 27.51 29.32
N GLY A 233 -8.27 27.70 29.86
CA GLY A 233 -7.91 28.89 30.61
C GLY A 233 -6.90 29.75 29.87
N GLY A 234 -7.10 31.08 29.90
CA GLY A 234 -6.11 32.08 29.51
C GLY A 234 -5.29 32.51 30.73
N PHE A 235 -3.98 32.52 30.61
CA PHE A 235 -3.06 32.86 31.70
C PHE A 235 -2.04 33.90 31.25
N LEU A 236 -1.73 34.85 32.14
CA LEU A 236 -0.72 35.89 31.97
C LEU A 236 0.36 35.72 33.04
N PRO A 237 1.64 35.94 32.74
CA PRO A 237 2.66 36.05 33.76
C PRO A 237 2.35 37.21 34.68
N GLU A 238 2.46 37.05 36.00
CA GLU A 238 2.22 38.12 36.96
C GLU A 238 3.26 39.22 36.79
N GLY A 239 2.82 40.47 36.57
CA GLY A 239 3.71 41.61 36.31
C GLY A 239 4.19 41.77 34.87
N ALA A 240 3.69 41.01 33.91
CA ALA A 240 4.03 41.19 32.49
C ALA A 240 3.30 42.41 31.90
N GLU A 241 4.04 43.22 31.11
CA GLU A 241 3.50 44.36 30.34
C GLU A 241 2.81 43.91 29.04
N THR A 242 2.62 42.58 28.83
CA THR A 242 2.08 42.00 27.60
C THR A 242 0.60 41.62 27.79
N GLU A 243 -0.21 41.87 26.76
CA GLU A 243 -1.60 41.38 26.64
C GLU A 243 -1.67 39.95 26.07
N GLU A 244 -0.53 39.35 25.70
CA GLU A 244 -0.51 38.00 25.11
C GLU A 244 -0.76 36.95 26.21
N THR A 245 -1.87 36.23 26.10
CA THR A 245 -2.23 35.14 27.03
C THR A 245 -1.71 33.79 26.57
N VAL A 246 -1.31 32.96 27.54
CA VAL A 246 -1.05 31.52 27.32
C VAL A 246 -2.36 30.77 27.47
N THR A 247 -2.81 30.14 26.39
CA THR A 247 -3.99 29.28 26.40
C THR A 247 -3.63 27.86 26.82
N ALA A 248 -4.23 27.36 27.92
CA ALA A 248 -4.03 25.98 28.37
C ALA A 248 -5.37 25.25 28.54
N GLU A 249 -5.40 23.99 28.13
CA GLU A 249 -6.59 23.12 28.14
C GLU A 249 -6.56 22.21 29.37
N TRP A 250 -7.68 22.17 30.12
CA TRP A 250 -7.83 21.29 31.26
C TRP A 250 -7.88 19.82 30.88
N LYS A 251 -7.27 18.95 31.73
CA LYS A 251 -7.36 17.51 31.63
C LYS A 251 -7.53 16.88 33.01
N ALA A 252 -8.40 15.88 33.09
CA ALA A 252 -8.57 15.04 34.25
C ALA A 252 -7.39 14.05 34.36
N VAL A 253 -6.39 14.42 35.13
CA VAL A 253 -5.23 13.60 35.45
C VAL A 253 -5.31 13.07 36.88
N ASN A 254 -4.44 12.11 37.23
CA ASN A 254 -4.37 11.60 38.59
C ASN A 254 -4.22 12.75 39.63
N GLY A 255 -5.11 12.79 40.62
CA GLY A 255 -5.23 13.87 41.60
C GLY A 255 -6.29 14.92 41.24
N SER A 256 -6.85 14.92 40.03
CA SER A 256 -8.03 15.71 39.67
C SER A 256 -9.30 15.12 40.31
N LYS A 257 -10.24 15.97 40.73
CA LYS A 257 -11.57 15.56 41.22
C LYS A 257 -12.34 14.72 40.17
N TYR A 258 -12.07 14.96 38.89
CA TYR A 258 -12.77 14.34 37.78
C TYR A 258 -11.98 13.17 37.13
N PHE A 259 -10.88 12.72 37.74
CA PHE A 259 -10.11 11.60 37.22
C PHE A 259 -10.99 10.34 37.12
N GLU A 260 -11.02 9.71 35.93
CA GLU A 260 -11.87 8.55 35.62
C GLU A 260 -13.40 8.76 35.86
N SER A 261 -13.86 10.01 35.89
CA SER A 261 -15.26 10.31 36.15
C SER A 261 -16.16 9.91 34.98
N PRO A 262 -17.36 9.32 35.23
CA PRO A 262 -18.35 9.00 34.19
C PRO A 262 -18.94 10.26 33.51
N LEU A 263 -18.71 11.45 34.05
CA LEU A 263 -19.10 12.73 33.46
C LEU A 263 -18.26 13.09 32.23
N LEU A 264 -17.10 12.45 32.07
CA LEU A 264 -16.16 12.71 30.98
C LEU A 264 -16.51 11.92 29.75
N TYR A 265 -16.33 12.54 28.58
CA TYR A 265 -16.24 11.85 27.27
C TYR A 265 -14.83 11.27 27.08
N LYS A 266 -13.81 12.08 27.37
CA LYS A 266 -12.38 11.73 27.44
C LYS A 266 -11.74 12.56 28.55
N GLU A 267 -10.47 12.33 28.82
CA GLU A 267 -9.70 13.03 29.85
C GLU A 267 -9.81 14.58 29.83
N ASN A 268 -10.13 15.19 28.70
CA ASN A 268 -10.17 16.62 28.46
C ASN A 268 -11.56 17.16 28.07
N GLY A 269 -12.62 16.37 28.18
CA GLY A 269 -13.93 16.81 27.74
C GLY A 269 -15.09 16.22 28.52
N PHE A 270 -16.01 17.07 28.96
CA PHE A 270 -17.24 16.67 29.63
C PHE A 270 -18.33 16.30 28.62
N LYS A 271 -19.24 15.40 29.02
CA LYS A 271 -20.42 15.02 28.23
C LYS A 271 -21.52 16.11 28.26
N LYS A 272 -21.53 16.95 29.30
CA LYS A 272 -22.52 18.01 29.50
C LYS A 272 -21.82 19.34 29.78
N ARG A 273 -22.38 20.44 29.27
CA ARG A 273 -21.89 21.80 29.44
C ARG A 273 -21.90 22.23 30.94
N GLU A 274 -22.96 21.87 31.66
CA GLU A 274 -23.09 22.12 33.10
C GLU A 274 -21.90 21.59 33.92
N SER A 275 -21.36 20.42 33.56
CA SER A 275 -20.19 19.86 34.24
C SER A 275 -18.91 20.66 33.97
N ALA A 276 -18.79 21.27 32.81
CA ALA A 276 -17.69 22.18 32.49
C ALA A 276 -17.84 23.52 33.21
N GLU A 277 -19.07 24.04 33.32
CA GLU A 277 -19.41 25.26 34.10
C GLU A 277 -19.11 25.05 35.60
N ASN A 278 -19.45 23.89 36.15
CA ASN A 278 -19.12 23.53 37.52
C ASN A 278 -17.60 23.50 37.76
N LEU A 279 -16.84 22.95 36.84
CA LEU A 279 -15.36 22.98 36.91
C LEU A 279 -14.85 24.42 36.92
N ILE A 280 -15.35 25.29 36.02
CA ILE A 280 -14.94 26.70 35.99
C ILE A 280 -15.23 27.38 37.31
N GLY A 281 -16.43 27.17 37.88
CA GLY A 281 -16.78 27.70 39.21
C GLY A 281 -15.87 27.20 40.34
N GLU A 282 -15.33 25.99 40.21
CA GLU A 282 -14.34 25.45 41.15
C GLU A 282 -12.92 26.02 40.95
N LEU A 283 -12.58 26.44 39.73
CA LEU A 283 -11.29 27.05 39.41
C LEU A 283 -11.26 28.56 39.75
N ASP A 284 -12.42 29.21 39.70
CA ASP A 284 -12.55 30.65 39.90
C ASP A 284 -12.04 31.08 41.29
N GLY A 285 -11.31 32.17 41.31
CA GLY A 285 -10.70 32.71 42.52
C GLY A 285 -9.53 31.92 43.10
N LYS A 286 -9.14 30.79 42.50
CA LYS A 286 -7.94 30.04 42.92
C LYS A 286 -6.68 30.55 42.22
N GLN A 287 -5.57 30.54 42.98
CA GLN A 287 -4.28 30.88 42.44
C GLN A 287 -3.82 29.90 41.39
N ALA A 288 -3.38 30.39 40.21
CA ALA A 288 -2.73 29.63 39.18
C ALA A 288 -1.21 29.72 39.32
N VAL A 289 -0.52 28.61 39.21
CA VAL A 289 0.94 28.55 39.26
C VAL A 289 1.51 27.64 38.16
N VAL A 290 2.69 27.94 37.70
CA VAL A 290 3.43 27.06 36.76
C VAL A 290 3.88 25.82 37.53
N LYS A 291 3.20 24.70 37.34
CA LYS A 291 3.55 23.42 37.95
C LYS A 291 4.81 22.81 37.32
N SER A 292 4.89 22.80 36.01
CA SER A 292 6.07 22.36 35.28
C SER A 292 6.17 23.07 33.93
N LEU A 293 7.40 23.32 33.54
CA LEU A 293 7.74 23.88 32.23
C LEU A 293 8.92 23.07 31.64
N GLU A 294 8.60 22.24 30.66
CA GLU A 294 9.60 21.43 29.95
C GLU A 294 9.90 22.07 28.60
N ARG A 295 11.19 22.30 28.34
CA ARG A 295 11.70 22.71 27.03
C ARG A 295 12.52 21.60 26.43
N GLY A 296 12.35 21.38 25.14
CA GLY A 296 13.05 20.32 24.46
C GLY A 296 13.20 20.56 22.96
N THR A 297 13.93 19.69 22.34
CA THR A 297 14.06 19.64 20.88
C THR A 297 13.49 18.32 20.39
N SER A 298 12.56 18.37 19.44
CA SER A 298 12.03 17.20 18.75
C SER A 298 12.63 17.15 17.34
N ARG A 299 13.16 15.99 16.95
CA ARG A 299 13.72 15.76 15.63
C ARG A 299 12.83 14.81 14.83
N LYS A 300 12.48 15.20 13.61
CA LYS A 300 11.73 14.36 12.67
C LYS A 300 12.62 14.05 11.47
N LYS A 301 12.98 12.77 11.31
CA LYS A 301 13.73 12.30 10.13
C LYS A 301 12.86 12.29 8.90
N ALA A 302 13.45 12.34 7.71
CA ALA A 302 12.75 12.13 6.46
C ALA A 302 12.01 10.79 6.48
N PRO A 303 10.82 10.71 5.84
CA PRO A 303 10.13 9.44 5.71
C PRO A 303 10.96 8.45 4.89
N LEU A 304 10.70 7.15 5.06
CA LEU A 304 11.30 6.11 4.23
C LEU A 304 11.01 6.37 2.75
N LEU A 305 11.79 5.77 1.88
CA LEU A 305 11.60 5.85 0.43
C LEU A 305 10.22 5.35 0.01
N PHE A 306 9.85 5.57 -1.24
CA PHE A 306 8.61 5.05 -1.79
C PHE A 306 8.72 3.56 -2.11
N ASN A 307 7.73 2.80 -1.66
CA ASN A 307 7.26 1.62 -2.35
C ASN A 307 6.05 1.99 -3.22
N LEU A 308 5.45 1.02 -3.89
CA LEU A 308 4.31 1.30 -4.78
C LEU A 308 3.10 1.85 -4.01
N ALA A 309 2.73 1.25 -2.87
CA ALA A 309 1.55 1.65 -2.10
C ALA A 309 1.64 3.09 -1.58
N GLU A 310 2.79 3.47 -1.03
CA GLU A 310 3.03 4.84 -0.57
C GLU A 310 3.05 5.85 -1.73
N LEU A 311 3.62 5.47 -2.88
CA LEU A 311 3.58 6.33 -4.07
C LEU A 311 2.14 6.52 -4.56
N GLN A 312 1.35 5.46 -4.62
CA GLN A 312 -0.06 5.50 -5.00
C GLN A 312 -0.89 6.37 -4.05
N ALA A 313 -0.67 6.24 -2.74
CA ALA A 313 -1.36 7.06 -1.75
C ALA A 313 -1.00 8.55 -1.87
N GLU A 314 0.28 8.86 -2.06
CA GLU A 314 0.73 10.25 -2.19
C GLU A 314 0.25 10.87 -3.51
N CYS A 315 0.26 10.14 -4.62
CA CYS A 315 -0.29 10.58 -5.91
C CYS A 315 -1.82 10.77 -5.84
N SER A 316 -2.54 9.86 -5.20
CA SER A 316 -3.98 10.01 -4.97
C SER A 316 -4.29 11.27 -4.15
N LYS A 317 -3.50 11.56 -3.12
CA LYS A 317 -3.64 12.74 -2.29
C LYS A 317 -3.32 14.03 -3.04
N ARG A 318 -2.20 14.10 -3.75
CA ARG A 318 -1.69 15.33 -4.41
C ARG A 318 -2.32 15.60 -5.75
N TYR A 319 -2.44 14.55 -6.57
CA TYR A 319 -2.79 14.69 -7.99
C TYR A 319 -4.19 14.18 -8.32
N LYS A 320 -4.89 13.58 -7.33
CA LYS A 320 -6.24 13.01 -7.49
C LYS A 320 -6.35 11.97 -8.60
N ILE A 321 -5.26 11.19 -8.78
CA ILE A 321 -5.23 10.04 -9.68
C ILE A 321 -5.42 8.74 -8.91
N SER A 322 -5.93 7.74 -9.61
CA SER A 322 -6.14 6.41 -9.03
C SER A 322 -4.83 5.65 -8.81
N PRO A 323 -4.80 4.64 -7.94
CA PRO A 323 -3.65 3.75 -7.80
C PRO A 323 -3.25 3.06 -9.12
N ASP A 324 -4.20 2.70 -9.97
CA ASP A 324 -3.97 2.10 -11.27
C ASP A 324 -3.26 3.09 -12.23
N GLU A 325 -3.73 4.33 -12.31
CA GLU A 325 -3.07 5.39 -13.08
C GLU A 325 -1.65 5.67 -12.56
N THR A 326 -1.47 5.66 -11.23
CA THR A 326 -0.14 5.82 -10.63
C THR A 326 0.79 4.68 -11.00
N LEU A 327 0.31 3.43 -10.97
CA LEU A 327 1.08 2.27 -11.39
C LEU A 327 1.49 2.37 -12.86
N GLN A 328 0.57 2.78 -13.74
CA GLN A 328 0.90 2.96 -15.15
C GLN A 328 1.99 4.02 -15.35
N VAL A 329 1.87 5.17 -14.68
CA VAL A 329 2.91 6.22 -14.72
C VAL A 329 4.26 5.71 -14.20
N ALA A 330 4.26 5.00 -13.07
CA ALA A 330 5.48 4.44 -12.50
C ALA A 330 6.13 3.38 -13.41
N GLN A 331 5.31 2.56 -14.08
CA GLN A 331 5.76 1.59 -15.08
C GLN A 331 6.39 2.30 -16.30
N ASP A 332 5.76 3.35 -16.81
CA ASP A 332 6.30 4.16 -17.91
C ASP A 332 7.65 4.79 -17.54
N LEU A 333 7.78 5.30 -16.31
CA LEU A 333 9.05 5.87 -15.81
C LEU A 333 10.15 4.81 -15.71
N TYR A 334 9.81 3.61 -15.30
CA TYR A 334 10.74 2.47 -15.28
C TYR A 334 11.18 2.07 -16.69
N GLU A 335 10.24 1.91 -17.63
CA GLU A 335 10.53 1.57 -19.02
C GLU A 335 11.35 2.66 -19.74
N LYS A 336 11.19 3.93 -19.34
CA LYS A 336 12.04 5.06 -19.75
C LYS A 336 13.36 5.15 -18.97
N LYS A 337 13.67 4.18 -18.11
CA LYS A 337 14.92 4.08 -17.32
C LYS A 337 15.12 5.23 -16.31
N LEU A 338 14.08 5.96 -16.00
CA LEU A 338 14.15 7.09 -15.09
C LEU A 338 14.09 6.67 -13.62
N THR A 339 13.37 5.57 -13.32
CA THR A 339 13.23 5.01 -11.98
C THR A 339 13.55 3.51 -11.96
N THR A 340 13.73 2.96 -10.75
CA THR A 340 13.81 1.53 -10.51
C THR A 340 12.44 0.86 -10.61
N TYR A 341 12.40 -0.47 -10.55
CA TYR A 341 11.18 -1.26 -10.71
C TYR A 341 10.08 -0.83 -9.72
N PRO A 342 8.86 -0.55 -10.20
CA PRO A 342 7.84 0.07 -9.36
C PRO A 342 7.07 -0.89 -8.46
N ARG A 343 6.97 -2.18 -8.79
CA ARG A 343 6.17 -3.15 -8.03
C ARG A 343 6.98 -3.73 -6.88
N THR A 344 7.29 -2.92 -5.90
CA THR A 344 8.02 -3.28 -4.68
C THR A 344 7.24 -2.91 -3.43
N ASP A 345 7.33 -3.74 -2.40
CA ASP A 345 6.82 -3.45 -1.06
C ASP A 345 7.94 -2.85 -0.15
N ALA A 346 9.21 -2.89 -0.58
CA ALA A 346 10.33 -2.36 0.17
C ALA A 346 10.39 -0.82 0.12
N ARG A 347 10.76 -0.22 1.25
CA ARG A 347 10.91 1.23 1.44
C ARG A 347 12.33 1.65 1.79
N VAL A 348 13.29 0.76 1.54
CA VAL A 348 14.70 0.90 1.91
C VAL A 348 15.60 0.57 0.72
N LEU A 349 16.87 0.97 0.80
CA LEU A 349 17.91 0.57 -0.13
C LEU A 349 18.54 -0.75 0.32
N SER A 350 19.07 -1.51 -0.63
CA SER A 350 19.98 -2.61 -0.32
C SER A 350 21.37 -2.05 0.04
N THR A 351 22.15 -2.81 0.78
CA THR A 351 23.53 -2.48 1.11
C THR A 351 24.39 -2.27 -0.14
N ALA A 352 24.14 -3.06 -1.19
CA ALA A 352 24.84 -2.95 -2.47
C ALA A 352 24.55 -1.60 -3.15
N VAL A 353 23.26 -1.24 -3.27
CA VAL A 353 22.84 0.03 -3.87
C VAL A 353 23.29 1.23 -3.05
N ALA A 354 23.22 1.14 -1.72
CA ALA A 354 23.67 2.20 -0.82
C ALA A 354 25.18 2.55 -0.99
N LYS A 355 26.01 1.56 -1.28
CA LYS A 355 27.44 1.77 -1.57
C LYS A 355 27.68 2.54 -2.87
N GLU A 356 26.83 2.38 -3.85
CA GLU A 356 26.97 2.98 -5.18
C GLU A 356 26.08 4.21 -5.40
N ILE A 357 25.29 4.61 -4.40
CA ILE A 357 24.27 5.66 -4.50
C ILE A 357 24.81 7.01 -4.99
N GLY A 358 26.09 7.26 -4.76
CA GLY A 358 26.80 8.43 -5.27
C GLY A 358 26.77 8.56 -6.81
N LYS A 359 26.65 7.44 -7.54
CA LYS A 359 26.52 7.45 -9.01
C LYS A 359 25.17 8.08 -9.41
N ASN A 360 24.06 7.69 -8.75
CA ASN A 360 22.73 8.22 -8.99
C ASN A 360 22.69 9.73 -8.70
N LEU A 361 23.26 10.15 -7.57
CA LEU A 361 23.35 11.56 -7.19
C LEU A 361 24.17 12.38 -8.19
N ASN A 362 25.34 11.90 -8.63
CA ASN A 362 26.16 12.60 -9.62
C ASN A 362 25.43 12.79 -10.97
N ARG A 363 24.63 11.83 -11.40
CA ARG A 363 23.79 11.95 -12.61
C ARG A 363 22.65 12.95 -12.40
N LEU A 364 22.00 12.97 -11.20
CA LEU A 364 20.89 13.86 -10.87
C LEU A 364 21.29 15.33 -10.71
N LYS A 365 22.57 15.66 -10.57
CA LYS A 365 23.01 17.05 -10.40
C LYS A 365 22.65 17.98 -11.59
N THR A 366 22.31 17.41 -12.75
CA THR A 366 21.83 18.16 -13.92
C THR A 366 20.30 18.25 -14.01
N TYR A 367 19.59 17.68 -13.04
CA TYR A 367 18.14 17.79 -12.95
C TYR A 367 17.75 19.12 -12.29
N GLU A 368 17.42 20.13 -13.11
CA GLU A 368 17.23 21.52 -12.68
C GLU A 368 16.28 21.71 -11.48
N PRO A 369 15.11 21.00 -11.37
CA PRO A 369 14.18 21.20 -10.24
C PRO A 369 14.76 20.90 -8.87
N THR A 370 15.82 20.10 -8.78
CA THR A 370 16.46 19.71 -7.50
C THR A 370 17.96 19.84 -7.49
N LYS A 371 18.55 20.51 -8.48
CA LYS A 371 19.98 20.68 -8.68
C LYS A 371 20.70 21.18 -7.43
N THR A 372 20.23 22.29 -6.86
CA THR A 372 20.83 22.91 -5.68
C THR A 372 20.91 21.95 -4.49
N TYR A 373 19.84 21.17 -4.27
CA TYR A 373 19.83 20.18 -3.20
C TYR A 373 20.80 19.03 -3.46
N THR A 374 20.87 18.56 -4.71
CA THR A 374 21.78 17.49 -5.10
C THR A 374 23.24 17.92 -4.98
N GLU A 375 23.57 19.13 -5.39
CA GLU A 375 24.92 19.70 -5.26
C GLU A 375 25.32 19.85 -3.78
N CYS A 376 24.40 20.27 -2.92
CA CYS A 376 24.62 20.34 -1.47
C CYS A 376 24.95 18.96 -0.88
N ILE A 377 24.15 17.93 -1.19
CA ILE A 377 24.36 16.55 -0.73
C ILE A 377 25.76 16.04 -1.16
N LEU A 378 26.12 16.27 -2.42
CA LEU A 378 27.42 15.84 -2.96
C LEU A 378 28.60 16.57 -2.31
N LYS A 379 28.46 17.87 -2.08
CA LYS A 379 29.49 18.73 -1.44
C LYS A 379 29.70 18.32 0.01
N GLU A 380 28.61 18.12 0.77
CA GLU A 380 28.68 17.75 2.19
C GLU A 380 29.03 16.27 2.39
N GLY A 381 28.80 15.44 1.37
CA GLY A 381 29.08 14.00 1.42
C GLY A 381 28.17 13.20 2.36
N THR A 382 26.99 13.72 2.69
CA THR A 382 26.03 13.10 3.63
C THR A 382 25.59 11.70 3.19
N TYR A 383 25.58 11.43 1.89
CA TYR A 383 25.23 10.13 1.30
C TYR A 383 26.20 9.00 1.65
N ARG A 384 27.46 9.30 2.04
CA ARG A 384 28.49 8.28 2.28
C ARG A 384 28.15 7.35 3.45
N ASN A 385 27.34 7.82 4.39
CA ASN A 385 26.95 7.06 5.57
C ASN A 385 25.57 6.39 5.44
N ILE A 386 24.91 6.48 4.29
CA ILE A 386 23.53 6.02 4.12
C ILE A 386 23.35 4.53 4.43
N ALA A 387 24.35 3.70 4.15
CA ALA A 387 24.37 2.28 4.46
C ALA A 387 24.27 1.93 5.97
N ARG A 388 24.50 2.91 6.85
CA ARG A 388 24.42 2.76 8.31
C ARG A 388 23.17 3.40 8.91
N THR A 389 22.21 3.77 8.09
CA THR A 389 20.99 4.48 8.51
C THR A 389 19.76 3.58 8.36
N GLN A 390 18.62 4.04 8.90
CA GLN A 390 17.33 3.37 8.73
C GLN A 390 16.87 3.22 7.27
N TYR A 391 17.52 3.87 6.33
CA TYR A 391 17.17 3.87 4.90
C TYR A 391 17.84 2.72 4.13
N THR A 392 18.68 1.91 4.79
CA THR A 392 19.33 0.73 4.21
C THR A 392 19.14 -0.46 5.14
N ASP A 393 18.49 -1.52 4.62
CA ASP A 393 18.20 -2.72 5.42
C ASP A 393 17.83 -3.89 4.50
N ASP A 394 18.79 -4.78 4.24
CA ASP A 394 18.60 -5.93 3.35
C ASP A 394 17.50 -6.91 3.86
N SER A 395 17.25 -6.95 5.17
CA SER A 395 16.22 -7.83 5.76
C SER A 395 14.79 -7.42 5.44
N LYS A 396 14.57 -6.18 4.99
CA LYS A 396 13.27 -5.64 4.58
C LYS A 396 13.05 -5.66 3.07
N ILE A 397 13.93 -6.31 2.33
CA ILE A 397 13.82 -6.47 0.87
C ILE A 397 13.48 -7.91 0.58
N THR A 398 12.36 -8.13 -0.10
CA THR A 398 11.96 -9.45 -0.58
C THR A 398 12.47 -9.69 -2.00
N ASP A 399 12.05 -8.86 -2.92
CA ASP A 399 12.35 -8.99 -4.36
C ASP A 399 13.15 -7.77 -4.86
N HIS A 400 12.70 -6.55 -4.53
CA HIS A 400 13.30 -5.30 -4.96
C HIS A 400 13.43 -4.31 -3.80
N TYR A 401 14.42 -3.43 -3.87
CA TYR A 401 14.50 -2.27 -3.00
C TYR A 401 13.52 -1.17 -3.43
N ALA A 402 13.48 -0.08 -2.71
CA ALA A 402 12.54 1.03 -2.90
C ALA A 402 12.61 1.66 -4.31
N ILE A 403 11.54 2.35 -4.70
CA ILE A 403 11.48 3.13 -5.93
C ILE A 403 12.38 4.37 -5.79
N ILE A 404 13.44 4.43 -6.58
CA ILE A 404 14.38 5.55 -6.61
C ILE A 404 14.69 5.98 -8.05
N PRO A 405 15.17 7.22 -8.28
CA PRO A 405 15.64 7.62 -9.59
C PRO A 405 16.95 6.93 -9.94
N THR A 406 17.10 6.49 -11.18
CA THR A 406 18.36 5.91 -11.69
C THR A 406 19.44 6.96 -11.95
N GLY A 407 19.02 8.22 -12.08
CA GLY A 407 19.87 9.34 -12.50
C GLY A 407 19.98 9.48 -14.03
N GLN A 408 19.47 8.56 -14.83
CA GLN A 408 19.37 8.77 -16.28
C GLN A 408 18.30 9.83 -16.57
N LEU A 409 18.60 10.78 -17.46
CA LEU A 409 17.74 11.93 -17.73
C LEU A 409 17.39 12.11 -19.22
N THR A 410 17.85 11.20 -20.08
CA THR A 410 17.71 11.28 -21.53
C THR A 410 16.24 11.36 -21.98
N GLU A 411 15.35 10.66 -21.28
CA GLU A 411 13.93 10.57 -21.62
C GLU A 411 13.04 11.63 -20.94
N LEU A 412 13.62 12.56 -20.18
CA LEU A 412 12.83 13.61 -19.48
C LEU A 412 12.01 14.49 -20.44
N GLY A 413 12.52 14.75 -21.62
CA GLY A 413 11.82 15.56 -22.64
C GLY A 413 10.54 14.90 -23.17
N SER A 414 10.46 13.56 -23.10
CA SER A 414 9.32 12.78 -23.61
C SER A 414 8.18 12.62 -22.58
N LEU A 415 8.37 13.12 -21.35
CA LEU A 415 7.40 12.97 -20.27
C LEU A 415 6.19 13.89 -20.40
N SER A 416 5.00 13.36 -20.19
CA SER A 416 3.81 14.16 -19.93
C SER A 416 3.94 14.94 -18.61
N ASP A 417 3.11 15.96 -18.42
CA ASP A 417 3.12 16.75 -17.17
C ASP A 417 2.89 15.88 -15.93
N LEU A 418 1.99 14.90 -16.01
CA LEU A 418 1.72 13.98 -14.91
C LEU A 418 2.94 13.11 -14.62
N GLN A 419 3.54 12.51 -15.65
CA GLN A 419 4.75 11.69 -15.50
C GLN A 419 5.90 12.51 -14.88
N ARG A 420 6.06 13.76 -15.31
CA ARG A 420 7.07 14.68 -14.76
C ARG A 420 6.84 14.99 -13.29
N ARG A 421 5.59 15.25 -12.87
CA ARG A 421 5.23 15.50 -11.47
C ARG A 421 5.50 14.28 -10.58
N VAL A 422 5.17 13.08 -11.06
CA VAL A 422 5.42 11.84 -10.31
C VAL A 422 6.92 11.57 -10.22
N TYR A 423 7.68 11.80 -11.29
CA TYR A 423 9.13 11.68 -11.28
C TYR A 423 9.77 12.66 -10.27
N ASP A 424 9.37 13.94 -10.29
CA ASP A 424 9.86 14.95 -9.33
C ASP A 424 9.54 14.55 -7.88
N LEU A 425 8.35 13.99 -7.64
CA LEU A 425 7.97 13.48 -6.34
C LEU A 425 8.91 12.36 -5.85
N VAL A 426 9.26 11.42 -6.74
CA VAL A 426 10.20 10.32 -6.44
C VAL A 426 11.61 10.88 -6.18
N VAL A 427 12.08 11.80 -7.01
CA VAL A 427 13.40 12.45 -6.84
C VAL A 427 13.47 13.19 -5.50
N ARG A 428 12.46 14.00 -5.15
CA ARG A 428 12.44 14.74 -3.88
C ARG A 428 12.42 13.81 -2.67
N ARG A 429 11.64 12.74 -2.72
CA ARG A 429 11.64 11.73 -1.65
C ARG A 429 13.00 11.05 -1.52
N PHE A 430 13.65 10.73 -2.62
CA PHE A 430 14.99 10.16 -2.65
C PHE A 430 16.05 11.11 -2.07
N LEU A 431 16.06 12.37 -2.48
CA LEU A 431 17.03 13.34 -1.98
C LEU A 431 16.82 13.65 -0.49
N SER A 432 15.59 13.59 0.00
CA SER A 432 15.25 13.93 1.38
C SER A 432 15.94 13.05 2.42
N ILE A 433 16.27 11.79 2.10
CA ILE A 433 16.93 10.89 3.05
C ILE A 433 18.38 11.25 3.35
N PHE A 434 19.01 12.09 2.53
CA PHE A 434 20.38 12.56 2.69
C PHE A 434 20.45 13.90 3.44
N TYR A 435 19.30 14.52 3.72
CA TYR A 435 19.21 15.77 4.47
C TYR A 435 19.07 15.51 5.97
N PRO A 436 19.46 16.48 6.81
CA PRO A 436 19.27 16.37 8.25
C PRO A 436 17.79 16.27 8.63
N ALA A 437 17.52 15.77 9.82
CA ALA A 437 16.18 15.77 10.38
C ALA A 437 15.65 17.20 10.53
N ALA A 438 14.35 17.40 10.34
CA ALA A 438 13.70 18.64 10.72
C ALA A 438 13.71 18.76 12.24
N GLU A 439 14.16 19.91 12.76
CA GLU A 439 14.26 20.17 14.19
C GLU A 439 13.18 21.17 14.62
N TYR A 440 12.49 20.79 15.67
CA TYR A 440 11.44 21.59 16.28
C TYR A 440 11.80 21.91 17.72
N GLU A 441 11.64 23.15 18.10
CA GLU A 441 11.60 23.52 19.51
C GLU A 441 10.23 23.16 20.08
N THR A 442 10.24 22.50 21.23
CA THR A 442 9.01 22.04 21.89
C THR A 442 8.93 22.60 23.29
N ILE A 443 7.72 23.02 23.66
CA ILE A 443 7.39 23.41 25.03
C ILE A 443 6.19 22.63 25.49
N LYS A 444 6.24 22.20 26.75
CA LYS A 444 5.10 21.68 27.49
C LYS A 444 4.98 22.44 28.79
N LEU A 445 3.86 23.10 28.96
CA LEU A 445 3.53 23.87 30.15
C LEU A 445 2.36 23.18 30.87
N VAL A 446 2.50 23.00 32.17
CA VAL A 446 1.42 22.56 33.04
C VAL A 446 1.15 23.69 34.04
N VAL A 447 -0.07 24.18 34.02
CA VAL A 447 -0.59 25.17 34.99
C VAL A 447 -1.43 24.44 36.05
N GLN A 448 -1.09 24.63 37.31
CA GLN A 448 -1.84 24.09 38.44
C GLN A 448 -2.79 25.18 38.97
N VAL A 449 -4.08 24.84 39.12
CA VAL A 449 -5.11 25.71 39.72
C VAL A 449 -5.84 24.89 40.78
N GLY A 450 -5.51 25.09 42.03
CA GLY A 450 -6.00 24.22 43.11
C GLY A 450 -5.53 22.77 42.93
N ALA A 451 -6.45 21.82 42.85
CA ALA A 451 -6.13 20.41 42.55
C ALA A 451 -6.07 20.08 41.05
N GLU A 452 -6.56 21.00 40.22
CA GLU A 452 -6.73 20.75 38.78
C GLU A 452 -5.53 21.24 37.98
N GLN A 453 -5.36 20.64 36.78
CA GLN A 453 -4.23 20.95 35.90
C GLN A 453 -4.70 21.31 34.48
N LEU A 454 -4.08 22.35 33.93
CA LEU A 454 -4.28 22.79 32.56
C LEU A 454 -2.96 22.65 31.77
N PHE A 455 -3.05 22.22 30.55
CA PHE A 455 -1.91 21.83 29.71
C PHE A 455 -1.84 22.70 28.47
N ALA A 456 -0.67 23.25 28.19
CA ALA A 456 -0.36 23.89 26.94
C ALA A 456 0.89 23.26 26.32
N SER A 457 0.93 23.16 24.99
CA SER A 457 2.11 22.69 24.29
C SER A 457 2.30 23.40 22.96
N ALA A 458 3.55 23.73 22.65
CA ALA A 458 3.95 24.32 21.39
C ALA A 458 5.02 23.49 20.70
N LYS A 459 5.00 23.52 19.39
CA LYS A 459 6.01 22.88 18.54
C LYS A 459 6.31 23.78 17.35
N VAL A 460 7.45 24.46 17.36
CA VAL A 460 7.85 25.44 16.35
C VAL A 460 9.03 24.89 15.55
N LEU A 461 8.94 24.97 14.22
CA LEU A 461 10.01 24.54 13.32
C LEU A 461 11.20 25.50 13.42
N LYS A 462 12.35 24.97 13.86
CA LYS A 462 13.59 25.72 14.01
C LYS A 462 14.55 25.51 12.83
N ASN A 463 14.71 24.26 12.42
CA ASN A 463 15.49 23.90 11.26
C ASN A 463 14.64 23.01 10.35
N PRO A 464 14.36 23.42 9.10
CA PRO A 464 13.52 22.65 8.18
C PRO A 464 14.14 21.31 7.77
N GLY A 465 15.46 21.19 7.70
CA GLY A 465 16.12 19.97 7.26
C GLY A 465 15.54 19.43 5.96
N PHE A 466 15.15 18.16 5.92
CA PHE A 466 14.57 17.51 4.73
C PHE A 466 13.29 18.19 4.20
N LEU A 467 12.59 18.98 5.01
CA LEU A 467 11.39 19.70 4.58
C LEU A 467 11.68 20.79 3.54
N GLU A 468 12.93 21.23 3.40
CA GLU A 468 13.33 22.13 2.31
C GLU A 468 13.07 21.50 0.94
N ILE A 469 13.31 20.19 0.82
CA ILE A 469 13.14 19.43 -0.43
C ILE A 469 11.69 18.97 -0.61
N MET A 470 11.08 18.46 0.48
CA MET A 470 9.74 17.85 0.42
C MET A 470 8.61 18.87 0.43
N GLY A 471 8.90 20.11 0.84
CA GLY A 471 7.90 21.12 1.17
C GLY A 471 7.38 20.95 2.61
N ARG A 472 6.96 22.06 3.20
CA ARG A 472 6.29 22.01 4.50
C ARG A 472 4.89 21.40 4.35
N PRO A 473 4.45 20.54 5.26
CA PRO A 473 3.03 20.20 5.33
C PRO A 473 2.23 21.50 5.47
N GLY A 474 1.09 21.60 4.77
CA GLY A 474 0.20 22.76 4.93
C GLY A 474 -0.17 22.91 6.41
N ASN A 475 0.35 23.93 7.04
CA ASN A 475 0.07 24.26 8.44
C ASN A 475 -1.07 25.27 8.50
N ASP A 476 -1.84 25.16 9.56
CA ASP A 476 -2.82 26.16 9.99
C ASP A 476 -2.01 27.36 10.53
N GLU A 477 -1.97 28.46 9.78
CA GLU A 477 -1.19 29.67 10.15
C GLU A 477 -1.51 30.13 11.58
N ASN A 478 -2.77 30.05 11.99
CA ASN A 478 -3.19 30.40 13.35
C ASN A 478 -2.50 29.53 14.42
N LYS A 479 -2.29 28.24 14.15
CA LYS A 479 -1.59 27.35 15.11
C LYS A 479 -0.09 27.60 15.16
N GLU A 480 0.50 28.08 14.09
CA GLU A 480 1.92 28.47 14.11
C GLU A 480 2.11 29.75 14.94
N GLU A 481 1.22 30.74 14.82
CA GLU A 481 1.22 31.96 15.61
C GLU A 481 0.99 31.69 17.10
N GLU A 482 -0.05 30.90 17.45
CA GLU A 482 -0.31 30.49 18.85
C GLU A 482 0.91 29.75 19.45
N SER A 483 1.54 28.87 18.66
CA SER A 483 2.74 28.14 19.11
C SER A 483 3.95 29.06 19.31
N ALA A 484 4.13 30.06 18.47
CA ALA A 484 5.20 31.04 18.59
C ALA A 484 4.98 31.96 19.81
N GLY A 485 3.75 32.38 20.05
CA GLY A 485 3.36 33.15 21.24
C GLY A 485 3.66 32.40 22.55
N LEU A 486 3.23 31.13 22.63
CA LEU A 486 3.53 30.28 23.80
C LEU A 486 5.05 30.10 24.00
N LEU A 487 5.81 29.97 22.91
CA LEU A 487 7.27 29.83 22.97
C LEU A 487 7.93 31.09 23.60
N LYS A 488 7.48 32.27 23.16
CA LYS A 488 7.98 33.55 23.64
C LYS A 488 7.67 33.76 25.11
N LEU A 489 6.41 33.54 25.51
CA LEU A 489 5.96 33.68 26.90
C LEU A 489 6.59 32.67 27.85
N ALA A 490 6.69 31.41 27.43
CA ALA A 490 7.41 30.41 28.19
C ALA A 490 8.90 30.74 28.38
N GLY A 491 9.48 31.59 27.51
CA GLY A 491 10.82 32.14 27.68
C GLY A 491 11.00 32.90 28.99
N GLN A 492 9.93 33.47 29.50
CA GLN A 492 9.91 34.33 30.68
C GLN A 492 9.45 33.61 31.97
N LEU A 493 8.86 32.41 31.84
CA LEU A 493 8.31 31.64 32.93
C LEU A 493 9.29 30.61 33.52
N LYS A 494 9.14 30.36 34.83
CA LYS A 494 9.80 29.29 35.58
C LYS A 494 8.79 28.48 36.38
N THR A 495 9.16 27.27 36.71
CA THR A 495 8.37 26.43 37.62
C THR A 495 8.20 27.15 38.97
N GLY A 496 6.96 27.22 39.46
CA GLY A 496 6.59 27.92 40.68
C GLY A 496 6.10 29.37 40.47
N ASP A 497 6.28 29.95 39.29
CA ASP A 497 5.84 31.31 39.01
C ASP A 497 4.31 31.41 39.10
N PRO A 498 3.79 32.46 39.79
CA PRO A 498 2.38 32.73 39.81
C PRO A 498 1.89 33.26 38.45
N LEU A 499 0.67 32.88 38.10
CA LEU A 499 0.00 33.33 36.90
C LEU A 499 -1.31 34.04 37.23
N LYS A 500 -1.58 35.13 36.56
CA LYS A 500 -2.89 35.77 36.58
C LYS A 500 -3.81 35.02 35.60
N VAL A 501 -4.97 34.63 36.07
CA VAL A 501 -6.04 34.09 35.23
C VAL A 501 -6.71 35.27 34.51
N ASP A 502 -6.76 35.19 33.18
CA ASP A 502 -7.47 36.14 32.34
C ASP A 502 -8.95 35.76 32.25
N ALA A 503 -9.22 34.57 31.72
CA ALA A 503 -10.56 34.01 31.58
C ALA A 503 -10.54 32.49 31.48
N TYR A 504 -11.66 31.86 31.84
CA TYR A 504 -11.96 30.50 31.49
C TYR A 504 -13.04 30.46 30.43
N GLU A 505 -12.85 29.61 29.41
CA GLU A 505 -13.79 29.44 28.32
C GLU A 505 -14.18 27.95 28.16
N ILE A 506 -15.42 27.73 27.72
CA ILE A 506 -15.85 26.38 27.32
C ILE A 506 -15.80 26.28 25.79
N LYS A 507 -14.88 25.46 25.28
CA LYS A 507 -14.83 25.13 23.87
C LYS A 507 -15.71 23.91 23.61
N GLU A 508 -16.80 24.13 22.90
CA GLU A 508 -17.69 23.06 22.45
C GLU A 508 -17.09 22.35 21.24
N GLY A 509 -17.09 21.02 21.26
CA GLY A 509 -16.70 20.16 20.17
C GLY A 509 -17.73 19.06 19.96
N LYS A 510 -17.67 18.43 18.82
CA LYS A 510 -18.50 17.28 18.48
C LYS A 510 -17.63 16.16 17.95
N THR A 511 -17.99 14.93 18.29
CA THR A 511 -17.34 13.78 17.71
C THR A 511 -17.64 13.72 16.20
N ALA A 512 -16.70 13.22 15.42
CA ALA A 512 -16.88 13.05 13.97
C ALA A 512 -16.77 11.56 13.60
N PRO A 513 -17.52 11.11 12.59
CA PRO A 513 -17.41 9.74 12.11
C PRO A 513 -16.03 9.49 11.52
N PRO A 514 -15.61 8.22 11.40
CA PRO A 514 -14.38 7.89 10.71
C PRO A 514 -14.45 8.32 9.25
N LYS A 515 -13.32 8.71 8.68
CA LYS A 515 -13.27 9.13 7.27
C LYS A 515 -13.45 7.93 6.35
N ARG A 516 -14.19 8.13 5.25
CA ARG A 516 -14.24 7.15 4.15
C ARG A 516 -12.85 6.88 3.60
N TYR A 517 -12.65 5.68 3.10
CA TYR A 517 -11.42 5.38 2.37
C TYR A 517 -11.36 6.16 1.06
N THR A 518 -10.20 6.71 0.76
CA THR A 518 -9.83 7.07 -0.61
C THR A 518 -9.16 5.88 -1.28
N SER A 519 -9.09 5.85 -2.62
CA SER A 519 -8.38 4.79 -3.34
C SER A 519 -6.94 4.61 -2.84
N GLY A 520 -6.22 5.72 -2.58
CA GLY A 520 -4.87 5.67 -2.03
C GLY A 520 -4.81 5.18 -0.58
N SER A 521 -5.72 5.65 0.30
CA SER A 521 -5.75 5.16 1.69
C SER A 521 -6.20 3.70 1.79
N MET A 522 -6.99 3.20 0.83
CA MET A 522 -7.35 1.79 0.76
C MET A 522 -6.15 0.92 0.41
N VAL A 523 -5.31 1.34 -0.54
CA VAL A 523 -4.07 0.60 -0.86
C VAL A 523 -3.16 0.50 0.37
N LEU A 524 -2.99 1.59 1.13
CA LEU A 524 -2.23 1.57 2.39
C LEU A 524 -2.89 0.69 3.45
N ALA A 525 -4.22 0.69 3.57
CA ALA A 525 -4.94 -0.18 4.49
C ALA A 525 -4.76 -1.66 4.11
N MET A 526 -4.76 -1.99 2.83
CA MET A 526 -4.47 -3.34 2.34
C MET A 526 -3.02 -3.75 2.66
N GLU A 527 -2.05 -2.88 2.44
CA GLU A 527 -0.64 -3.14 2.77
C GLU A 527 -0.42 -3.35 4.27
N ASN A 528 -1.08 -2.54 5.09
CA ASN A 528 -0.93 -2.55 6.54
C ASN A 528 -2.05 -3.31 7.25
N ALA A 529 -2.69 -4.26 6.59
CA ALA A 529 -3.85 -4.99 7.13
C ALA A 529 -3.57 -5.68 8.48
N GLY A 530 -2.34 -6.09 8.73
CA GLY A 530 -1.91 -6.59 10.03
C GLY A 530 -2.11 -5.60 11.19
N GLN A 531 -2.04 -4.30 10.93
CA GLN A 531 -2.27 -3.26 11.96
C GLN A 531 -3.76 -3.06 12.31
N LEU A 532 -4.68 -3.55 11.47
CA LEU A 532 -6.12 -3.52 11.73
C LEU A 532 -6.56 -4.62 12.72
N ILE A 533 -5.63 -5.45 13.17
CA ILE A 533 -5.88 -6.57 14.07
C ILE A 533 -5.70 -6.12 15.51
N GLU A 534 -6.76 -6.20 16.32
CA GLU A 534 -6.74 -5.79 17.72
C GLU A 534 -5.92 -6.74 18.62
N GLU A 535 -5.91 -8.03 18.31
CA GLU A 535 -5.16 -9.04 19.07
C GLU A 535 -3.66 -8.94 18.79
N GLU A 536 -2.88 -8.58 19.80
CA GLU A 536 -1.44 -8.30 19.70
C GLU A 536 -0.63 -9.53 19.23
N GLU A 537 -0.97 -10.71 19.70
CA GLU A 537 -0.32 -11.98 19.33
C GLU A 537 -0.53 -12.33 17.85
N LEU A 538 -1.74 -12.14 17.35
CA LEU A 538 -2.07 -12.33 15.94
C LEU A 538 -1.47 -11.22 15.04
N ARG A 539 -1.43 -9.99 15.55
CA ARG A 539 -0.80 -8.85 14.87
C ARG A 539 0.68 -9.10 14.62
N GLU A 540 1.43 -9.58 15.61
CA GLU A 540 2.83 -9.93 15.44
C GLU A 540 3.02 -11.11 14.47
N GLN A 541 2.12 -12.09 14.47
CA GLN A 541 2.18 -13.23 13.55
C GLN A 541 1.94 -12.83 12.09
N ILE A 542 1.15 -11.78 11.83
CA ILE A 542 0.77 -11.31 10.48
C ILE A 542 1.53 -10.02 10.09
N LYS A 543 2.43 -9.57 10.95
CA LYS A 543 3.25 -8.39 10.72
C LYS A 543 4.04 -8.52 9.41
N GLY A 544 3.83 -7.58 8.51
CA GLY A 544 4.45 -7.58 7.19
C GLY A 544 3.67 -8.35 6.10
N SER A 545 2.56 -9.01 6.46
CA SER A 545 1.66 -9.62 5.46
C SER A 545 0.49 -8.67 5.20
N GLY A 546 0.40 -8.14 3.98
CA GLY A 546 -0.72 -7.32 3.53
C GLY A 546 -1.85 -8.16 2.91
N ILE A 547 -2.90 -7.50 2.49
CA ILE A 547 -3.98 -8.06 1.67
C ILE A 547 -3.63 -7.78 0.21
N GLY A 548 -3.44 -8.81 -0.59
CA GLY A 548 -2.94 -8.70 -1.95
C GLY A 548 -1.48 -8.25 -2.02
N THR A 549 -0.91 -8.27 -3.20
CA THR A 549 0.47 -7.81 -3.45
C THR A 549 0.51 -6.41 -4.03
N SER A 550 1.68 -5.78 -4.04
CA SER A 550 1.94 -4.52 -4.75
C SER A 550 1.43 -4.55 -6.20
N ALA A 551 1.57 -5.68 -6.89
CA ALA A 551 1.10 -5.84 -8.26
C ALA A 551 -0.44 -5.82 -8.41
N THR A 552 -1.20 -6.30 -7.42
CA THR A 552 -2.64 -6.59 -7.57
C THR A 552 -3.58 -5.63 -6.84
N ARG A 553 -3.11 -4.90 -5.82
CA ARG A 553 -3.97 -4.03 -4.98
C ARG A 553 -4.76 -3.01 -5.80
N ALA A 554 -4.09 -2.31 -6.73
CA ALA A 554 -4.73 -1.31 -7.59
C ALA A 554 -5.80 -1.93 -8.50
N GLU A 555 -5.49 -3.07 -9.12
CA GLU A 555 -6.41 -3.76 -10.01
C GLU A 555 -7.66 -4.28 -9.29
N ILE A 556 -7.52 -4.75 -8.04
CA ILE A 556 -8.65 -5.20 -7.21
C ILE A 556 -9.63 -4.04 -6.99
N ILE A 557 -9.15 -2.85 -6.63
CA ILE A 557 -10.00 -1.66 -6.47
C ILE A 557 -10.67 -1.32 -7.81
N ARG A 558 -9.91 -1.30 -8.91
CA ARG A 558 -10.44 -1.06 -10.25
C ARG A 558 -11.51 -2.09 -10.64
N LYS A 559 -11.28 -3.37 -10.35
CA LYS A 559 -12.23 -4.46 -10.61
C LYS A 559 -13.54 -4.26 -9.84
N LEU A 560 -13.48 -3.95 -8.55
CA LEU A 560 -14.67 -3.69 -7.72
C LEU A 560 -15.50 -2.51 -8.24
N VAL A 561 -14.84 -1.45 -8.72
CA VAL A 561 -15.53 -0.31 -9.36
C VAL A 561 -16.12 -0.73 -10.71
N ARG A 562 -15.39 -1.47 -11.53
CA ARG A 562 -15.84 -1.91 -12.86
C ARG A 562 -17.07 -2.82 -12.80
N ILE A 563 -17.13 -3.72 -11.81
CA ILE A 563 -18.29 -4.63 -11.64
C ILE A 563 -19.46 -3.99 -10.87
N GLY A 564 -19.33 -2.71 -10.48
CA GLY A 564 -20.38 -1.95 -9.82
C GLY A 564 -20.60 -2.27 -8.34
N TYR A 565 -19.62 -2.89 -7.66
CA TYR A 565 -19.71 -3.12 -6.21
C TYR A 565 -19.31 -1.89 -5.40
N LEU A 566 -18.37 -1.11 -5.94
CA LEU A 566 -17.92 0.16 -5.37
C LEU A 566 -18.06 1.29 -6.38
N ASN A 567 -18.29 2.48 -5.88
CA ASN A 567 -18.18 3.74 -6.61
C ASN A 567 -16.87 4.44 -6.25
N LEU A 568 -16.22 5.04 -7.23
CA LEU A 568 -15.03 5.89 -7.06
C LEU A 568 -15.33 7.32 -7.51
N ASN A 569 -15.34 8.26 -6.58
CA ASN A 569 -15.41 9.67 -6.92
C ASN A 569 -14.05 10.13 -7.50
N LYS A 570 -14.01 10.38 -8.81
CA LYS A 570 -12.76 10.74 -9.52
C LYS A 570 -12.11 12.04 -9.03
N LYS A 571 -12.89 13.01 -8.49
CA LYS A 571 -12.36 14.30 -8.01
C LYS A 571 -11.72 14.20 -6.62
N THR A 572 -12.33 13.41 -5.75
CA THR A 572 -11.90 13.26 -4.35
C THR A 572 -11.14 11.97 -4.10
N GLN A 573 -11.20 11.02 -5.04
CA GLN A 573 -10.70 9.65 -4.91
C GLN A 573 -11.37 8.85 -3.78
N VAL A 574 -12.53 9.28 -3.29
CA VAL A 574 -13.29 8.60 -2.23
C VAL A 574 -13.99 7.38 -2.80
N LEU A 575 -13.89 6.27 -2.07
CA LEU A 575 -14.61 5.02 -2.30
C LEU A 575 -15.88 4.97 -1.43
N SER A 576 -16.97 4.52 -2.03
CA SER A 576 -18.23 4.20 -1.34
C SER A 576 -18.82 2.91 -1.90
N PRO A 577 -19.60 2.13 -1.12
CA PRO A 577 -20.27 0.96 -1.67
C PRO A 577 -21.44 1.37 -2.55
N GLU A 578 -21.71 0.58 -3.59
CA GLU A 578 -22.95 0.60 -4.35
C GLU A 578 -23.95 -0.38 -3.73
N ALA A 579 -25.25 -0.22 -4.00
CA ALA A 579 -26.29 -1.06 -3.43
C ALA A 579 -26.06 -2.56 -3.66
N ILE A 580 -25.64 -2.95 -4.87
CA ILE A 580 -25.31 -4.34 -5.17
C ILE A 580 -24.09 -4.83 -4.38
N GLY A 581 -23.11 -3.97 -4.14
CA GLY A 581 -21.94 -4.30 -3.31
C GLY A 581 -22.34 -4.57 -1.86
N GLU A 582 -23.25 -3.79 -1.28
CA GLU A 582 -23.78 -4.02 0.06
C GLU A 582 -24.59 -5.33 0.13
N MET A 583 -25.38 -5.63 -0.90
CA MET A 583 -26.13 -6.91 -0.97
C MET A 583 -25.17 -8.12 -1.06
N VAL A 584 -24.11 -8.02 -1.87
CA VAL A 584 -23.09 -9.07 -1.96
C VAL A 584 -22.38 -9.25 -0.62
N PHE A 585 -22.07 -8.15 0.09
CA PHE A 585 -21.53 -8.20 1.44
C PHE A 585 -22.44 -8.99 2.37
N GLU A 586 -23.78 -8.76 2.35
CA GLU A 586 -24.73 -9.51 3.19
C GLU A 586 -24.71 -11.00 2.85
N VAL A 587 -24.77 -11.36 1.57
CA VAL A 587 -24.70 -12.76 1.16
C VAL A 587 -23.44 -13.44 1.68
N VAL A 588 -22.28 -12.79 1.50
CA VAL A 588 -20.99 -13.34 1.96
C VAL A 588 -20.92 -13.40 3.49
N SER A 589 -21.44 -12.39 4.20
CA SER A 589 -21.43 -12.37 5.67
C SER A 589 -22.22 -13.54 6.30
N MET A 590 -23.24 -14.00 5.61
CA MET A 590 -24.08 -15.12 6.06
C MET A 590 -23.57 -16.49 5.57
N THR A 591 -22.83 -16.54 4.47
CA THR A 591 -22.42 -17.80 3.84
C THR A 591 -20.95 -18.14 4.10
N VAL A 592 -20.03 -17.23 3.82
CA VAL A 592 -18.58 -17.40 3.96
C VAL A 592 -17.95 -16.15 4.61
N PRO A 593 -18.29 -15.84 5.87
CA PRO A 593 -17.83 -14.61 6.54
C PRO A 593 -16.29 -14.49 6.61
N ALA A 594 -15.58 -15.62 6.52
CA ALA A 594 -14.14 -15.67 6.48
C ALA A 594 -13.53 -14.82 5.33
N LEU A 595 -14.22 -14.71 4.18
CA LEU A 595 -13.77 -13.91 3.04
C LEU A 595 -13.84 -12.39 3.28
N LEU A 596 -14.63 -11.95 4.26
CA LEU A 596 -14.72 -10.54 4.67
C LEU A 596 -13.67 -10.17 5.72
N ASN A 597 -12.94 -11.16 6.25
CA ASN A 597 -12.02 -10.97 7.36
C ASN A 597 -10.59 -10.70 6.87
N PRO A 598 -10.03 -9.50 7.12
CA PRO A 598 -8.65 -9.16 6.77
C PRO A 598 -7.62 -10.12 7.37
N LYS A 599 -7.86 -10.63 8.60
CA LYS A 599 -6.97 -11.60 9.28
C LYS A 599 -6.83 -12.88 8.49
N MET A 600 -7.96 -13.41 8.00
CA MET A 600 -7.97 -14.65 7.21
C MET A 600 -7.21 -14.47 5.90
N THR A 601 -7.49 -13.38 5.16
CA THR A 601 -6.81 -13.08 3.90
C THR A 601 -5.31 -12.91 4.10
N ALA A 602 -4.87 -12.20 5.13
CA ALA A 602 -3.45 -12.04 5.47
C ALA A 602 -2.79 -13.36 5.89
N SER A 603 -3.52 -14.26 6.55
CA SER A 603 -3.02 -15.60 6.90
C SER A 603 -2.71 -16.44 5.66
N TRP A 604 -3.55 -16.41 4.63
CA TRP A 604 -3.30 -17.06 3.36
C TRP A 604 -2.07 -16.48 2.65
N GLU A 605 -1.94 -15.15 2.59
CA GLU A 605 -0.73 -14.50 2.03
C GLU A 605 0.55 -14.91 2.76
N LYS A 606 0.50 -15.01 4.10
CA LYS A 606 1.62 -15.51 4.90
C LYS A 606 1.98 -16.96 4.56
N GLY A 607 0.99 -17.81 4.31
CA GLY A 607 1.22 -19.17 3.86
C GLY A 607 1.94 -19.24 2.50
N LEU A 608 1.53 -18.40 1.54
CA LEU A 608 2.20 -18.26 0.24
C LEU A 608 3.65 -17.75 0.38
N ASP A 609 3.88 -16.80 1.27
CA ASP A 609 5.23 -16.33 1.60
C ASP A 609 6.07 -17.45 2.25
N GLY A 610 5.45 -18.27 3.10
CA GLY A 610 6.06 -19.47 3.66
C GLY A 610 6.52 -20.47 2.60
N ILE A 611 5.75 -20.66 1.52
CA ILE A 611 6.15 -21.49 0.37
C ILE A 611 7.39 -20.89 -0.30
N THR A 612 7.38 -19.56 -0.54
CA THR A 612 8.54 -18.86 -1.14
C THR A 612 9.81 -19.07 -0.31
N ARG A 613 9.70 -19.03 1.02
CA ARG A 613 10.84 -19.25 1.96
C ARG A 613 11.17 -20.71 2.21
N GLY A 614 10.39 -21.65 1.68
CA GLY A 614 10.56 -23.08 1.92
C GLY A 614 10.19 -23.55 3.34
N THR A 615 9.46 -22.74 4.11
CA THR A 615 8.97 -23.07 5.47
C THR A 615 7.58 -23.70 5.46
N VAL A 616 6.87 -23.63 4.34
CA VAL A 616 5.56 -24.27 4.11
C VAL A 616 5.64 -25.14 2.87
N ILE A 617 5.19 -26.38 2.98
CA ILE A 617 5.12 -27.33 1.86
C ILE A 617 3.89 -27.00 1.02
N MET A 618 4.05 -26.95 -0.30
CA MET A 618 2.98 -26.56 -1.24
C MET A 618 1.78 -27.50 -1.17
N GLU A 619 2.02 -28.81 -1.04
CA GLU A 619 0.98 -29.86 -0.94
C GLU A 619 0.15 -29.73 0.32
N ASP A 620 0.77 -29.42 1.46
CA ASP A 620 0.08 -29.17 2.73
C ASP A 620 -0.79 -27.91 2.66
N TYR A 621 -0.27 -26.86 1.99
CA TYR A 621 -1.04 -25.64 1.75
C TYR A 621 -2.25 -25.91 0.87
N ARG A 622 -2.06 -26.65 -0.23
CA ARG A 622 -3.14 -27.04 -1.16
C ARG A 622 -4.22 -27.86 -0.44
N SER A 623 -3.86 -28.84 0.37
CA SER A 623 -4.82 -29.64 1.14
C SER A 623 -5.67 -28.77 2.06
N LYS A 624 -5.07 -27.84 2.79
CA LYS A 624 -5.79 -26.89 3.65
C LYS A 624 -6.74 -25.99 2.85
N LEU A 625 -6.32 -25.54 1.67
CA LEU A 625 -7.14 -24.74 0.76
C LEU A 625 -8.36 -25.53 0.29
N GLU A 626 -8.15 -26.75 -0.17
CA GLU A 626 -9.23 -27.62 -0.66
C GLU A 626 -10.23 -27.96 0.46
N ASP A 627 -9.76 -28.27 1.67
CA ASP A 627 -10.62 -28.51 2.84
C ASP A 627 -11.47 -27.29 3.21
N PHE A 628 -10.85 -26.10 3.19
CA PHE A 628 -11.57 -24.84 3.38
C PHE A 628 -12.67 -24.64 2.34
N ILE A 629 -12.33 -24.81 1.05
CA ILE A 629 -13.33 -24.66 -0.04
C ILE A 629 -14.45 -25.68 0.08
N ARG A 630 -14.16 -26.95 0.38
CA ARG A 630 -15.19 -28.00 0.59
C ARG A 630 -16.14 -27.61 1.72
N LYS A 631 -15.60 -27.26 2.88
CA LYS A 631 -16.38 -26.86 4.05
C LYS A 631 -17.27 -25.66 3.79
N GLU A 632 -16.72 -24.59 3.25
CA GLU A 632 -17.46 -23.34 3.04
C GLU A 632 -18.46 -23.42 1.87
N THR A 633 -18.20 -24.25 0.87
CA THR A 633 -19.18 -24.53 -0.20
C THR A 633 -20.38 -25.25 0.36
N VAL A 634 -20.20 -26.27 1.20
CA VAL A 634 -21.30 -26.96 1.87
C VAL A 634 -22.10 -26.00 2.76
N SER A 635 -21.43 -25.15 3.54
CA SER A 635 -22.06 -24.11 4.34
C SER A 635 -22.92 -23.17 3.49
N THR A 636 -22.38 -22.68 2.38
CA THR A 636 -23.10 -21.81 1.44
C THR A 636 -24.37 -22.48 0.88
N VAL A 637 -24.29 -23.75 0.52
CA VAL A 637 -25.41 -24.51 -0.04
C VAL A 637 -26.49 -24.81 1.02
N SER A 638 -26.09 -25.07 2.26
CA SER A 638 -26.98 -25.45 3.35
C SER A 638 -27.79 -24.28 3.94
N TYR A 639 -27.29 -23.06 3.82
CA TYR A 639 -27.92 -21.88 4.41
C TYR A 639 -29.23 -21.51 3.70
N THR A 640 -30.38 -21.56 4.39
CA THR A 640 -31.73 -21.44 3.79
C THR A 640 -32.44 -20.11 4.07
N HIS A 641 -31.96 -19.28 4.97
CA HIS A 641 -32.70 -18.09 5.44
C HIS A 641 -31.94 -16.78 5.13
N LEU A 642 -32.06 -16.30 3.89
CA LEU A 642 -31.56 -14.99 3.51
C LEU A 642 -32.70 -13.97 3.49
N THR A 643 -32.74 -13.07 4.45
CA THR A 643 -33.55 -11.85 4.40
C THR A 643 -32.65 -10.69 3.99
N LEU A 644 -32.68 -10.30 2.72
CA LEU A 644 -32.03 -9.08 2.29
C LEU A 644 -32.77 -7.87 2.87
N PRO A 645 -32.07 -6.80 3.28
CA PRO A 645 -32.73 -5.55 3.65
C PRO A 645 -33.59 -5.07 2.46
N THR A 646 -34.91 -4.99 2.67
CA THR A 646 -35.89 -4.64 1.63
C THR A 646 -35.97 -3.13 1.38
N THR A 647 -35.28 -2.32 2.14
CA THR A 647 -35.22 -0.87 1.93
C THR A 647 -33.92 -0.50 1.26
N PRO A 648 -33.96 0.09 0.03
CA PRO A 648 -32.80 0.80 -0.48
C PRO A 648 -32.47 1.90 0.55
N TYR A 649 -31.27 1.91 1.06
CA TYR A 649 -30.79 3.02 1.86
C TYR A 649 -30.69 4.24 0.92
N VAL A 650 -31.71 5.12 0.99
CA VAL A 650 -31.73 6.45 0.35
C VAL A 650 -30.84 7.40 1.16
#